data_074df7a266a9b0e788240aeb0c1c036c
#
_entry.id   074df7a266a9b0e788240aeb0c1c036c
#
_cell.length_a   1.000
_cell.length_b   1.000
_cell.length_c   1.000
_cell.angle_alpha   90.00
_cell.angle_beta   90.00
_cell.angle_gamma   90.00
#
_symmetry.space_group_name_H-M   'P 1'
#
loop_
_entity.id
_entity.type
_entity.pdbx_description
1 polymer ?
#
loop_
_entity_poly.entity_id
_entity_poly.type
_entity_poly.pdbx_seq_one_letter_code
_entity_poly.pdbx_strand_id
1 'polypeptide(L)'
;MKKKLLLALQILGGIFAVLLIVLGGLALFVNSPAIQATLRHKTTEMLSEKLGTKTTIDSMYIDVMRQDLELYGVSIDDQQQRKLFEMEQMVVNFDLTKLLASKIEVERARIAGIRANVVENPGEEPNYQSILNALKKDKAPGDTATAKKKKSKLKFDLRDIKLEDVKLTYNDIDLKLESVGANLDGNFKGEGSIKDVTLTYQDKLIHLDRLQVEFGERWKETGVLENLRTHWTAQTNKGPVETTLSIDRLELLPEDGVGRLRLHRLHYTTDNHQPRKNAVRPKRGAFDTGHLNAWVDLEADLLHMSKDTVYARITSGNVTDTLTGFFVRDLQGRLTYIGGTAYARDLSFSHMNTHVSIDSARMQLPDKKKDKTLAYKTGTITVSTLLKDISTAFAPVLKNFDMPLTVTTTVSGHEDGMTFDNIHVTTPDRQLDIRARGGIAHLKDKYELAIRFDIDNMHTYSPKVMEIINKFAVKKLMTDQLKSLATIDYHGEVGIYPKNERFSGKLASENGVVDFKISIDETDKYIDGNIDTKSFDVGRAFSVKTIGSVAVTGDFRVDISKERTALMRKDKNGKLPIGKAQLQVKEVNLGKVRLTDIFADINSDGATALLDVDKPGKVADTGFDIRYTSTTEGTKVNVKPKLHFNLFKN
;
A
#
# COMPACT_ATOMS: atom_id res chain seq x y z
N MET A 1 -1.15 -23.19 8.43
CA MET A 1 -1.86 -23.75 7.28
C MET A 1 -0.97 -24.53 6.31
N LYS A 2 -0.01 -23.92 5.57
CA LYS A 2 0.83 -24.64 4.57
C LYS A 2 1.50 -25.91 5.08
N LYS A 3 2.05 -25.93 6.30
CA LYS A 3 2.71 -27.12 6.86
C LYS A 3 1.73 -28.27 7.14
N LYS A 4 0.52 -27.97 7.65
CA LYS A 4 -0.51 -28.98 7.96
C LYS A 4 -1.09 -29.59 6.67
N LEU A 5 -1.41 -28.77 5.67
CA LEU A 5 -1.88 -29.25 4.36
C LEU A 5 -0.80 -30.09 3.64
N LEU A 6 0.45 -29.67 3.69
CA LEU A 6 1.57 -30.41 3.11
C LEU A 6 1.75 -31.77 3.80
N LEU A 7 1.62 -31.84 5.12
CA LEU A 7 1.69 -33.08 5.88
C LEU A 7 0.55 -34.04 5.52
N ALA A 8 -0.68 -33.53 5.40
CA ALA A 8 -1.82 -34.34 4.97
C ALA A 8 -1.62 -34.92 3.55
N LEU A 9 -1.10 -34.12 2.61
CA LEU A 9 -0.76 -34.57 1.26
C LEU A 9 0.40 -35.58 1.27
N GLN A 10 1.37 -35.45 2.17
CA GLN A 10 2.44 -36.43 2.34
C GLN A 10 1.94 -37.75 2.90
N ILE A 11 0.99 -37.74 3.84
CA ILE A 11 0.34 -38.93 4.38
C ILE A 11 -0.44 -39.65 3.29
N LEU A 12 -1.27 -38.93 2.53
CA LEU A 12 -2.01 -39.48 1.38
C LEU A 12 -1.07 -40.05 0.33
N GLY A 13 0.00 -39.35 -0.02
CA GLY A 13 1.04 -39.85 -0.94
C GLY A 13 1.75 -41.09 -0.42
N GLY A 14 2.00 -41.19 0.90
CA GLY A 14 2.57 -42.35 1.55
C GLY A 14 1.64 -43.57 1.52
N ILE A 15 0.36 -43.38 1.82
CA ILE A 15 -0.68 -44.45 1.71
C ILE A 15 -0.72 -44.94 0.26
N PHE A 16 -0.77 -44.05 -0.69
CA PHE A 16 -0.81 -44.39 -2.10
C PHE A 16 0.44 -45.14 -2.57
N ALA A 17 1.64 -44.71 -2.15
CA ALA A 17 2.88 -45.41 -2.47
C ALA A 17 2.90 -46.83 -1.90
N VAL A 18 2.44 -47.04 -0.66
CA VAL A 18 2.32 -48.38 -0.06
C VAL A 18 1.33 -49.25 -0.85
N LEU A 19 0.17 -48.69 -1.20
CA LEU A 19 -0.81 -49.37 -2.05
C LEU A 19 -0.18 -49.83 -3.37
N LEU A 20 0.49 -48.96 -4.08
CA LEU A 20 1.14 -49.31 -5.35
C LEU A 20 2.24 -50.36 -5.20
N ILE A 21 3.07 -50.33 -4.14
CA ILE A 21 4.12 -51.30 -3.90
C ILE A 21 3.53 -52.70 -3.62
N VAL A 22 2.52 -52.75 -2.75
CA VAL A 22 1.87 -54.03 -2.38
C VAL A 22 1.17 -54.63 -3.60
N LEU A 23 0.43 -53.82 -4.34
CA LEU A 23 -0.32 -54.26 -5.52
C LEU A 23 0.60 -54.65 -6.68
N GLY A 24 1.69 -53.92 -6.92
CA GLY A 24 2.69 -54.27 -7.92
C GLY A 24 3.37 -55.61 -7.60
N GLY A 25 3.63 -55.88 -6.31
CA GLY A 25 4.15 -57.20 -5.87
C GLY A 25 3.17 -58.34 -6.10
N LEU A 26 1.86 -58.11 -5.88
CA LEU A 26 0.81 -59.14 -6.06
C LEU A 26 0.51 -59.43 -7.54
N ALA A 27 0.62 -58.46 -8.42
CA ALA A 27 0.40 -58.63 -9.85
C ALA A 27 1.34 -59.66 -10.49
N LEU A 28 2.50 -59.94 -9.87
CA LEU A 28 3.44 -60.97 -10.32
C LEU A 28 2.95 -62.42 -10.10
N PHE A 29 1.91 -62.66 -9.29
CA PHE A 29 1.44 -63.99 -8.92
C PHE A 29 0.10 -64.40 -9.55
N VAL A 30 -0.53 -63.60 -10.38
CA VAL A 30 -1.91 -63.77 -10.84
C VAL A 30 -1.99 -64.40 -12.22
N ASN A 31 -2.16 -65.74 -12.26
CA ASN A 31 -2.53 -66.44 -13.51
C ASN A 31 -3.78 -67.34 -13.36
N SER A 32 -4.63 -67.18 -12.35
CA SER A 32 -5.82 -68.00 -12.20
C SER A 32 -7.03 -67.23 -11.59
N PRO A 33 -8.26 -67.36 -12.17
CA PRO A 33 -9.48 -66.73 -11.64
C PRO A 33 -9.87 -67.15 -10.22
N ALA A 34 -9.52 -68.35 -9.79
CA ALA A 34 -9.76 -68.87 -8.42
C ALA A 34 -8.93 -68.13 -7.36
N ILE A 35 -7.93 -67.37 -7.76
CA ILE A 35 -6.99 -66.71 -6.84
C ILE A 35 -7.47 -65.30 -6.46
N GLN A 36 -8.37 -64.65 -7.22
CA GLN A 36 -8.77 -63.27 -6.99
C GLN A 36 -9.40 -63.03 -5.60
N ALA A 37 -10.26 -63.92 -5.09
CA ALA A 37 -10.84 -63.79 -3.76
C ALA A 37 -9.78 -64.02 -2.64
N THR A 38 -8.86 -64.93 -2.88
CA THR A 38 -7.74 -65.21 -1.96
C THR A 38 -6.72 -64.09 -1.98
N LEU A 39 -6.53 -63.46 -3.14
CA LEU A 39 -5.66 -62.30 -3.29
C LEU A 39 -6.22 -61.07 -2.56
N ARG A 40 -7.52 -60.81 -2.65
CA ARG A 40 -8.17 -59.73 -1.90
C ARG A 40 -7.89 -59.88 -0.38
N HIS A 41 -8.12 -61.11 0.17
CA HIS A 41 -7.90 -61.37 1.59
C HIS A 41 -6.42 -61.16 1.98
N LYS A 42 -5.49 -61.71 1.21
CA LYS A 42 -4.06 -61.51 1.44
C LYS A 42 -3.61 -60.06 1.29
N THR A 43 -4.14 -59.35 0.31
CA THR A 43 -3.85 -57.92 0.10
C THR A 43 -4.33 -57.12 1.31
N THR A 44 -5.55 -57.36 1.77
CA THR A 44 -6.13 -56.70 2.94
C THR A 44 -5.30 -56.96 4.19
N GLU A 45 -4.88 -58.22 4.39
CA GLU A 45 -4.06 -58.63 5.52
C GLU A 45 -2.65 -58.01 5.46
N MET A 46 -1.99 -58.07 4.33
CA MET A 46 -0.68 -57.41 4.10
C MET A 46 -0.72 -55.88 4.26
N LEU A 47 -1.77 -55.25 3.78
CA LEU A 47 -1.94 -53.80 3.96
C LEU A 47 -2.19 -53.46 5.42
N SER A 48 -3.04 -54.21 6.12
CA SER A 48 -3.29 -54.03 7.55
C SER A 48 -2.02 -54.19 8.38
N GLU A 49 -1.20 -55.22 8.07
CA GLU A 49 0.10 -55.44 8.71
C GLU A 49 1.10 -54.32 8.39
N LYS A 50 1.24 -53.96 7.11
CA LYS A 50 2.18 -52.92 6.69
C LYS A 50 1.79 -51.51 7.18
N LEU A 51 0.50 -51.19 7.26
CA LEU A 51 0.02 -49.89 7.73
C LEU A 51 -0.17 -49.83 9.24
N GLY A 52 -0.11 -51.02 9.91
CA GLY A 52 -0.27 -51.12 11.36
C GLY A 52 -1.68 -50.79 11.83
N THR A 53 -2.68 -50.90 10.96
CA THR A 53 -4.08 -50.57 11.24
C THR A 53 -5.03 -51.36 10.35
N LYS A 54 -6.30 -51.49 10.78
CA LYS A 54 -7.32 -52.23 10.03
C LYS A 54 -7.55 -51.58 8.67
N THR A 55 -7.35 -52.37 7.62
CA THR A 55 -7.64 -52.00 6.23
C THR A 55 -8.69 -52.96 5.69
N THR A 56 -9.63 -52.48 4.89
CA THR A 56 -10.62 -53.32 4.18
C THR A 56 -10.62 -52.95 2.69
N ILE A 57 -10.93 -53.94 1.85
CA ILE A 57 -11.11 -53.83 0.41
C ILE A 57 -12.37 -54.60 0.06
N ASP A 58 -13.38 -53.94 -0.51
CA ASP A 58 -14.64 -54.56 -0.87
C ASP A 58 -14.48 -55.50 -2.07
N SER A 59 -13.83 -55.03 -3.11
CA SER A 59 -13.51 -55.87 -4.26
C SER A 59 -12.20 -55.45 -4.96
N MET A 60 -11.56 -56.44 -5.57
CA MET A 60 -10.32 -56.29 -6.29
C MET A 60 -10.37 -57.14 -7.56
N TYR A 61 -10.03 -56.51 -8.69
CA TYR A 61 -9.95 -57.19 -9.98
C TYR A 61 -8.59 -56.92 -10.62
N ILE A 62 -8.00 -57.95 -11.19
CA ILE A 62 -6.79 -57.86 -11.97
C ILE A 62 -7.07 -58.41 -13.36
N ASP A 63 -7.00 -57.58 -14.36
CA ASP A 63 -7.10 -57.96 -15.78
C ASP A 63 -5.71 -57.98 -16.39
N VAL A 64 -5.16 -59.17 -16.55
CA VAL A 64 -3.80 -59.37 -17.11
C VAL A 64 -3.75 -59.00 -18.59
N MET A 65 -4.86 -59.17 -19.32
CA MET A 65 -4.92 -58.85 -20.76
C MET A 65 -4.96 -57.35 -21.01
N ARG A 66 -5.69 -56.63 -20.17
CA ARG A 66 -5.77 -55.13 -20.21
C ARG A 66 -4.66 -54.48 -19.41
N GLN A 67 -3.94 -55.27 -18.62
CA GLN A 67 -2.91 -54.76 -17.68
C GLN A 67 -3.48 -53.78 -16.65
N ASP A 68 -4.74 -53.96 -16.25
CA ASP A 68 -5.45 -53.13 -15.30
C ASP A 68 -5.57 -53.79 -13.95
N LEU A 69 -5.39 -53.02 -12.90
CA LEU A 69 -5.72 -53.36 -11.51
C LEU A 69 -6.84 -52.43 -11.05
N GLU A 70 -7.93 -52.99 -10.61
CA GLU A 70 -9.07 -52.26 -10.09
C GLU A 70 -9.31 -52.60 -8.61
N LEU A 71 -9.44 -51.59 -7.78
CA LEU A 71 -9.82 -51.68 -6.38
C LEU A 71 -11.08 -50.88 -6.13
N TYR A 72 -11.98 -51.46 -5.33
CA TYR A 72 -13.21 -50.81 -4.94
C TYR A 72 -13.40 -50.87 -3.42
N GLY A 73 -13.89 -49.79 -2.82
CA GLY A 73 -14.24 -49.68 -1.44
C GLY A 73 -13.04 -49.92 -0.50
N VAL A 74 -11.92 -49.25 -0.72
CA VAL A 74 -10.78 -49.29 0.18
C VAL A 74 -11.05 -48.41 1.38
N SER A 75 -10.93 -48.97 2.59
CA SER A 75 -11.07 -48.21 3.83
C SER A 75 -9.94 -48.54 4.80
N ILE A 76 -9.39 -47.51 5.40
CA ILE A 76 -8.31 -47.59 6.41
C ILE A 76 -8.81 -46.90 7.66
N ASP A 77 -8.88 -47.62 8.77
CA ASP A 77 -9.28 -47.09 10.06
C ASP A 77 -8.07 -46.53 10.82
N ASP A 78 -8.31 -45.61 11.75
CA ASP A 78 -7.30 -45.21 12.73
C ASP A 78 -7.21 -46.24 13.88
N GLN A 79 -6.33 -46.00 14.86
CA GLN A 79 -6.18 -46.89 16.02
C GLN A 79 -7.41 -46.95 16.93
N GLN A 80 -8.33 -45.97 16.79
CA GLN A 80 -9.60 -45.89 17.51
C GLN A 80 -10.78 -46.44 16.69
N GLN A 81 -10.49 -47.16 15.59
CA GLN A 81 -11.47 -47.73 14.66
C GLN A 81 -12.37 -46.70 13.96
N ARG A 82 -11.91 -45.44 13.85
CA ARG A 82 -12.59 -44.41 13.06
C ARG A 82 -12.01 -44.40 11.65
N LYS A 83 -12.82 -44.00 10.67
CA LYS A 83 -12.38 -43.90 9.29
C LYS A 83 -11.33 -42.79 9.14
N LEU A 84 -10.09 -43.19 8.83
CA LEU A 84 -9.01 -42.25 8.50
C LEU A 84 -8.95 -41.96 7.01
N PHE A 85 -9.12 -42.98 6.18
CA PHE A 85 -9.07 -42.88 4.73
C PHE A 85 -10.09 -43.85 4.10
N GLU A 86 -10.81 -43.36 3.11
CA GLU A 86 -11.71 -44.11 2.25
C GLU A 86 -11.47 -43.72 0.79
N MET A 87 -11.65 -44.70 -0.09
CA MET A 87 -11.51 -44.53 -1.53
C MET A 87 -12.55 -45.45 -2.22
N GLU A 88 -13.41 -44.89 -3.02
CA GLU A 88 -14.47 -45.63 -3.70
C GLU A 88 -13.91 -46.51 -4.81
N GLN A 89 -13.04 -45.97 -5.65
CA GLN A 89 -12.47 -46.66 -6.79
C GLN A 89 -11.02 -46.25 -7.05
N MET A 90 -10.19 -47.21 -7.42
CA MET A 90 -8.88 -47.01 -8.01
C MET A 90 -8.70 -47.93 -9.20
N VAL A 91 -8.34 -47.36 -10.34
CA VAL A 91 -7.95 -48.13 -11.55
C VAL A 91 -6.53 -47.72 -11.91
N VAL A 92 -5.63 -48.70 -11.96
CA VAL A 92 -4.22 -48.48 -12.31
C VAL A 92 -3.87 -49.40 -13.48
N ASN A 93 -3.43 -48.79 -14.56
CA ASN A 93 -2.85 -49.48 -15.71
C ASN A 93 -1.33 -49.51 -15.59
N PHE A 94 -0.72 -50.68 -15.69
CA PHE A 94 0.70 -50.85 -15.52
C PHE A 94 1.31 -51.81 -16.55
N ASP A 95 2.54 -51.54 -16.97
CA ASP A 95 3.28 -52.40 -17.90
C ASP A 95 3.83 -53.64 -17.19
N LEU A 96 3.18 -54.77 -17.42
CA LEU A 96 3.59 -56.07 -16.85
C LEU A 96 5.02 -56.47 -17.26
N THR A 97 5.46 -56.14 -18.46
CA THR A 97 6.80 -56.51 -18.94
C THR A 97 7.88 -55.76 -18.16
N LYS A 98 7.62 -54.52 -17.82
CA LYS A 98 8.52 -53.68 -17.00
C LYS A 98 8.46 -54.07 -15.53
N LEU A 99 7.29 -54.48 -15.06
CA LEU A 99 7.15 -55.01 -13.69
C LEU A 99 7.99 -56.26 -13.48
N LEU A 100 8.01 -57.17 -14.44
CA LEU A 100 8.91 -58.37 -14.44
C LEU A 100 10.40 -57.97 -14.42
N ALA A 101 10.72 -56.79 -14.98
CA ALA A 101 12.07 -56.23 -14.94
C ALA A 101 12.35 -55.38 -13.68
N SER A 102 11.52 -55.48 -12.62
CA SER A 102 11.58 -54.72 -11.36
C SER A 102 11.46 -53.19 -11.58
N LYS A 103 10.71 -52.78 -12.59
CA LYS A 103 10.33 -51.38 -12.82
C LYS A 103 8.82 -51.27 -12.72
N ILE A 104 8.33 -50.41 -11.81
CA ILE A 104 6.92 -50.05 -11.74
C ILE A 104 6.73 -48.84 -12.65
N GLU A 105 6.12 -49.06 -13.82
CA GLU A 105 5.67 -48.02 -14.72
C GLU A 105 4.14 -48.03 -14.75
N VAL A 106 3.53 -46.95 -14.27
CA VAL A 106 2.09 -46.73 -14.28
C VAL A 106 1.76 -45.83 -15.44
N GLU A 107 1.09 -46.39 -16.45
CA GLU A 107 0.70 -45.59 -17.63
C GLU A 107 -0.51 -44.73 -17.31
N ARG A 108 -1.45 -45.22 -16.55
CA ARG A 108 -2.66 -44.52 -16.13
C ARG A 108 -3.05 -44.87 -14.71
N ALA A 109 -3.39 -43.87 -13.92
CA ALA A 109 -3.98 -44.04 -12.59
C ALA A 109 -5.21 -43.14 -12.46
N ARG A 110 -6.37 -43.74 -12.20
CA ARG A 110 -7.61 -43.04 -11.88
C ARG A 110 -8.06 -43.44 -10.49
N ILE A 111 -8.30 -42.48 -9.64
CA ILE A 111 -8.73 -42.67 -8.26
C ILE A 111 -9.92 -41.74 -8.02
N ALA A 112 -11.01 -42.33 -7.52
CA ALA A 112 -12.24 -41.59 -7.28
C ALA A 112 -12.79 -41.80 -5.88
N GLY A 113 -13.55 -40.85 -5.39
CA GLY A 113 -14.23 -40.96 -4.09
C GLY A 113 -13.29 -40.95 -2.91
N ILE A 114 -12.25 -40.16 -2.92
CA ILE A 114 -11.28 -40.06 -1.81
C ILE A 114 -11.90 -39.27 -0.67
N ARG A 115 -11.92 -39.90 0.53
CA ARG A 115 -12.28 -39.24 1.78
C ARG A 115 -11.14 -39.46 2.77
N ALA A 116 -10.62 -38.39 3.36
CA ALA A 116 -9.58 -38.51 4.38
C ALA A 116 -9.91 -37.60 5.56
N ASN A 117 -9.85 -38.16 6.76
CA ASN A 117 -10.12 -37.42 8.00
C ASN A 117 -8.91 -37.50 8.93
N VAL A 118 -8.12 -36.45 8.93
CA VAL A 118 -6.88 -36.32 9.70
C VAL A 118 -7.14 -35.48 10.94
N VAL A 119 -6.91 -36.07 12.11
CA VAL A 119 -7.13 -35.41 13.40
C VAL A 119 -5.82 -35.38 14.20
N GLU A 120 -5.46 -34.23 14.68
CA GLU A 120 -4.31 -33.95 15.54
C GLU A 120 -4.74 -33.04 16.68
N ASN A 121 -4.92 -33.57 17.86
CA ASN A 121 -5.27 -32.81 19.06
C ASN A 121 -4.03 -32.58 19.93
N PRO A 122 -3.92 -31.40 20.60
CA PRO A 122 -2.84 -31.17 21.55
C PRO A 122 -2.84 -32.18 22.68
N GLY A 123 -1.73 -32.90 22.86
CA GLY A 123 -1.56 -33.92 23.93
C GLY A 123 -2.04 -35.31 23.60
N GLU A 124 -2.60 -35.57 22.40
CA GLU A 124 -2.98 -36.89 21.91
C GLU A 124 -2.08 -37.31 20.73
N GLU A 125 -1.93 -38.62 20.54
CA GLU A 125 -1.29 -39.14 19.33
C GLU A 125 -2.18 -38.86 18.13
N PRO A 126 -1.62 -38.26 17.03
CA PRO A 126 -2.38 -38.05 15.80
C PRO A 126 -2.97 -39.35 15.27
N ASN A 127 -4.18 -39.32 14.73
CA ASN A 127 -4.87 -40.52 14.24
C ASN A 127 -4.17 -41.21 13.05
N TYR A 128 -3.19 -40.56 12.44
CA TYR A 128 -2.34 -41.08 11.36
C TYR A 128 -0.97 -41.60 11.84
N GLN A 129 -0.68 -41.57 13.14
CA GLN A 129 0.66 -41.90 13.68
C GLN A 129 1.08 -43.36 13.41
N SER A 130 0.13 -44.29 13.43
CA SER A 130 0.38 -45.67 13.07
C SER A 130 0.95 -45.82 11.66
N ILE A 131 0.37 -45.13 10.70
CA ILE A 131 0.82 -45.14 9.30
C ILE A 131 2.21 -44.51 9.17
N LEU A 132 2.48 -43.39 9.84
CA LEU A 132 3.81 -42.80 9.87
C LEU A 132 4.86 -43.71 10.49
N ASN A 133 4.51 -44.43 11.55
CA ASN A 133 5.39 -45.38 12.21
C ASN A 133 5.66 -46.59 11.32
N ALA A 134 4.65 -47.08 10.61
CA ALA A 134 4.79 -48.18 9.65
C ALA A 134 5.71 -47.77 8.47
N LEU A 135 5.51 -46.60 7.91
CA LEU A 135 6.37 -46.04 6.83
C LEU A 135 7.82 -45.77 7.28
N LYS A 136 8.04 -45.52 8.57
CA LYS A 136 9.39 -45.33 9.15
C LYS A 136 10.09 -46.67 9.44
N LYS A 137 9.36 -47.71 9.82
CA LYS A 137 9.94 -49.05 10.10
C LYS A 137 10.63 -49.67 8.88
N ASP A 138 10.19 -49.36 7.68
CA ASP A 138 10.89 -49.75 6.44
C ASP A 138 12.25 -49.02 6.24
N LYS A 139 12.60 -48.08 7.12
CA LYS A 139 13.89 -47.40 7.23
C LYS A 139 14.62 -47.70 8.52
N ALA A 140 14.67 -48.98 8.97
CA ALA A 140 15.32 -49.37 10.23
C ALA A 140 16.79 -48.88 10.28
N PRO A 141 17.23 -48.24 11.38
CA PRO A 141 18.62 -47.95 11.62
C PRO A 141 19.30 -49.16 12.26
N GLY A 142 20.12 -49.85 11.50
CA GLY A 142 20.89 -50.93 12.09
C GLY A 142 21.54 -51.85 11.05
N ASP A 143 22.44 -51.30 10.24
CA ASP A 143 23.55 -52.07 9.69
C ASP A 143 24.74 -51.11 9.44
N THR A 144 25.55 -50.99 10.47
CA THR A 144 26.95 -50.58 10.31
C THR A 144 27.70 -51.75 9.71
N ALA A 145 28.37 -51.45 8.61
CA ALA A 145 29.43 -52.18 7.92
C ALA A 145 29.05 -53.11 6.76
N THR A 146 29.48 -52.67 5.56
CA THR A 146 29.92 -53.49 4.42
C THR A 146 28.91 -54.48 3.80
N ALA A 147 27.73 -54.00 3.44
CA ALA A 147 27.00 -54.59 2.32
C ALA A 147 26.67 -53.50 1.31
N LYS A 148 27.16 -53.65 0.09
CA LYS A 148 26.78 -52.80 -1.05
C LYS A 148 25.25 -52.72 -1.09
N LYS A 149 24.68 -51.51 -0.72
CA LYS A 149 23.25 -51.24 -0.86
C LYS A 149 22.85 -51.51 -2.32
N LYS A 150 22.20 -52.65 -2.56
CA LYS A 150 21.34 -52.76 -3.74
C LYS A 150 20.25 -51.71 -3.55
N LYS A 151 20.44 -50.53 -4.11
CA LYS A 151 19.36 -49.57 -4.29
C LYS A 151 18.22 -50.33 -4.96
N SER A 152 17.07 -50.46 -4.32
CA SER A 152 15.88 -50.96 -4.99
C SER A 152 15.68 -50.06 -6.22
N LYS A 153 15.84 -50.63 -7.40
CA LYS A 153 15.71 -49.89 -8.69
C LYS A 153 14.23 -49.80 -9.08
N LEU A 154 13.32 -49.64 -8.15
CA LEU A 154 11.94 -49.33 -8.47
C LEU A 154 11.92 -47.87 -8.96
N LYS A 155 11.85 -47.70 -10.25
CA LYS A 155 11.58 -46.43 -10.90
C LYS A 155 10.08 -46.33 -11.10
N PHE A 156 9.46 -45.33 -10.47
CA PHE A 156 8.08 -44.96 -10.73
C PHE A 156 8.08 -43.96 -11.92
N ASP A 157 7.37 -44.33 -12.98
CA ASP A 157 7.06 -43.46 -14.10
C ASP A 157 5.53 -43.34 -14.16
N LEU A 158 5.02 -42.18 -13.80
CA LEU A 158 3.58 -41.91 -13.70
C LEU A 158 3.24 -40.94 -14.83
N ARG A 159 2.41 -41.36 -15.79
CA ARG A 159 2.14 -40.59 -17.00
C ARG A 159 0.78 -39.90 -16.97
N ASP A 160 -0.29 -40.63 -16.82
CA ASP A 160 -1.66 -40.09 -16.79
C ASP A 160 -2.29 -40.38 -15.43
N ILE A 161 -2.41 -39.37 -14.57
CA ILE A 161 -2.98 -39.47 -13.23
C ILE A 161 -4.23 -38.63 -13.18
N LYS A 162 -5.31 -39.18 -12.67
CA LYS A 162 -6.56 -38.47 -12.41
C LYS A 162 -7.11 -38.83 -11.03
N LEU A 163 -7.30 -37.81 -10.19
CA LEU A 163 -8.01 -37.90 -8.92
C LEU A 163 -9.36 -37.22 -9.10
N GLU A 164 -10.46 -37.88 -8.68
CA GLU A 164 -11.83 -37.38 -8.81
C GLU A 164 -12.54 -37.47 -7.46
N ASP A 165 -13.39 -36.47 -7.17
CA ASP A 165 -14.19 -36.37 -5.95
C ASP A 165 -13.38 -36.60 -4.67
N VAL A 166 -12.51 -35.63 -4.35
CA VAL A 166 -11.63 -35.67 -3.19
C VAL A 166 -12.15 -34.77 -2.08
N LYS A 167 -12.31 -35.32 -0.88
CA LYS A 167 -12.60 -34.58 0.36
C LYS A 167 -11.55 -34.90 1.40
N LEU A 168 -10.87 -33.90 1.91
CA LEU A 168 -9.87 -33.98 2.95
C LEU A 168 -10.23 -33.04 4.09
N THR A 169 -10.43 -33.59 5.27
CA THR A 169 -10.57 -32.83 6.51
C THR A 169 -9.30 -32.98 7.34
N TYR A 170 -8.72 -31.89 7.81
CA TYR A 170 -7.60 -31.88 8.75
C TYR A 170 -7.92 -30.89 9.87
N ASN A 171 -8.43 -31.40 11.00
CA ASN A 171 -8.99 -30.60 12.09
C ASN A 171 -10.03 -29.58 11.56
N ASP A 172 -9.66 -28.29 11.56
CA ASP A 172 -10.44 -27.13 11.11
C ASP A 172 -10.19 -26.74 9.63
N ILE A 173 -9.51 -27.60 8.86
CA ILE A 173 -9.24 -27.40 7.42
C ILE A 173 -10.06 -28.38 6.62
N ASP A 174 -10.94 -27.89 5.76
CA ASP A 174 -11.68 -28.70 4.80
C ASP A 174 -11.23 -28.39 3.38
N LEU A 175 -10.81 -29.42 2.65
CA LEU A 175 -10.48 -29.35 1.22
C LEU A 175 -11.45 -30.25 0.45
N LYS A 176 -12.11 -29.66 -0.52
CA LYS A 176 -12.94 -30.38 -1.51
C LYS A 176 -12.40 -30.04 -2.89
N LEU A 177 -12.33 -31.04 -3.76
CA LEU A 177 -12.02 -30.81 -5.17
C LEU A 177 -12.75 -31.83 -6.06
N GLU A 178 -13.24 -31.37 -7.21
CA GLU A 178 -13.88 -32.22 -8.20
C GLU A 178 -12.86 -33.11 -8.88
N SER A 179 -11.79 -32.53 -9.43
CA SER A 179 -10.75 -33.35 -10.04
C SER A 179 -9.38 -32.68 -10.08
N VAL A 180 -8.34 -33.52 -10.01
CA VAL A 180 -6.95 -33.18 -10.35
C VAL A 180 -6.49 -34.16 -11.41
N GLY A 181 -5.93 -33.64 -12.49
CA GLY A 181 -5.31 -34.43 -13.55
C GLY A 181 -3.88 -33.99 -13.81
N ALA A 182 -3.03 -34.94 -14.14
CA ALA A 182 -1.68 -34.66 -14.65
C ALA A 182 -1.33 -35.69 -15.72
N ASN A 183 -0.88 -35.21 -16.87
CA ASN A 183 -0.33 -36.04 -17.95
C ASN A 183 1.11 -35.59 -18.19
N LEU A 184 2.05 -36.39 -17.69
CA LEU A 184 3.47 -36.03 -17.65
C LEU A 184 4.31 -37.06 -18.39
N ASP A 185 5.35 -36.62 -19.09
CA ASP A 185 6.40 -37.50 -19.63
C ASP A 185 7.42 -37.87 -18.54
N GLY A 186 8.34 -38.78 -18.86
CA GLY A 186 9.39 -39.23 -17.95
C GLY A 186 10.36 -38.14 -17.47
N ASN A 187 10.26 -36.93 -17.99
CA ASN A 187 11.01 -35.73 -17.58
C ASN A 187 10.14 -34.72 -16.84
N PHE A 188 8.93 -35.09 -16.42
CA PHE A 188 7.94 -34.22 -15.79
C PHE A 188 7.49 -33.04 -16.67
N LYS A 189 7.49 -33.20 -17.99
CA LYS A 189 6.89 -32.28 -18.92
C LYS A 189 5.52 -32.76 -19.31
N GLY A 190 4.56 -31.85 -19.47
CA GLY A 190 3.20 -32.19 -19.84
C GLY A 190 2.18 -31.23 -19.26
N GLU A 191 0.98 -31.72 -19.07
CA GLU A 191 -0.15 -30.92 -18.65
C GLU A 191 -0.60 -31.29 -17.22
N GLY A 192 -1.02 -30.27 -16.47
CA GLY A 192 -1.70 -30.42 -15.18
C GLY A 192 -3.01 -29.65 -15.16
N SER A 193 -4.04 -30.22 -14.55
CA SER A 193 -5.32 -29.55 -14.40
C SER A 193 -5.93 -29.79 -13.03
N ILE A 194 -6.59 -28.77 -12.51
CA ILE A 194 -7.38 -28.83 -11.27
C ILE A 194 -8.73 -28.20 -11.57
N LYS A 195 -9.80 -28.85 -11.10
CA LYS A 195 -11.17 -28.35 -11.27
C LYS A 195 -11.87 -28.31 -9.92
N ASP A 196 -12.64 -27.25 -9.72
CA ASP A 196 -13.54 -27.00 -8.59
C ASP A 196 -12.91 -27.33 -7.24
N VAL A 197 -11.95 -26.48 -6.84
CA VAL A 197 -11.30 -26.58 -5.53
C VAL A 197 -11.95 -25.62 -4.56
N THR A 198 -12.37 -26.12 -3.43
CA THR A 198 -12.79 -25.32 -2.29
C THR A 198 -11.97 -25.70 -1.06
N LEU A 199 -11.28 -24.74 -0.49
CA LEU A 199 -10.51 -24.87 0.75
C LEU A 199 -11.09 -23.91 1.79
N THR A 200 -11.54 -24.47 2.91
CA THR A 200 -12.04 -23.70 4.05
C THR A 200 -11.10 -23.90 5.24
N TYR A 201 -10.76 -22.84 5.92
CA TYR A 201 -9.97 -22.86 7.16
C TYR A 201 -10.40 -21.70 8.06
N GLN A 202 -11.10 -22.00 9.13
CA GLN A 202 -11.73 -20.99 10.00
C GLN A 202 -12.64 -20.06 9.17
N ASP A 203 -12.37 -18.75 9.20
CA ASP A 203 -13.06 -17.72 8.40
C ASP A 203 -12.51 -17.54 6.97
N LYS A 204 -11.53 -18.35 6.57
CA LYS A 204 -10.88 -18.24 5.26
C LYS A 204 -11.45 -19.22 4.28
N LEU A 205 -11.87 -18.69 3.14
CA LEU A 205 -12.35 -19.47 1.99
C LEU A 205 -11.43 -19.22 0.79
N ILE A 206 -11.04 -20.29 0.12
CA ILE A 206 -10.42 -20.25 -1.21
C ILE A 206 -11.23 -21.15 -2.10
N HIS A 207 -11.76 -20.61 -3.16
CA HIS A 207 -12.49 -21.33 -4.20
C HIS A 207 -11.87 -21.04 -5.56
N LEU A 208 -11.76 -22.06 -6.41
CA LEU A 208 -11.16 -21.98 -7.73
C LEU A 208 -11.89 -22.95 -8.66
N ASP A 209 -12.52 -22.45 -9.72
CA ASP A 209 -13.20 -23.29 -10.69
C ASP A 209 -12.23 -24.12 -11.51
N ARG A 210 -11.17 -23.49 -12.02
CA ARG A 210 -10.21 -24.18 -12.90
C ARG A 210 -8.81 -23.62 -12.81
N LEU A 211 -7.84 -24.52 -12.73
CA LEU A 211 -6.44 -24.25 -13.02
C LEU A 211 -5.95 -25.26 -14.05
N GLN A 212 -5.41 -24.78 -15.14
CA GLN A 212 -4.72 -25.60 -16.13
C GLN A 212 -3.34 -25.03 -16.34
N VAL A 213 -2.34 -25.90 -16.34
CA VAL A 213 -0.94 -25.54 -16.57
C VAL A 213 -0.31 -26.55 -17.52
N GLU A 214 0.52 -26.07 -18.40
CA GLU A 214 1.37 -26.91 -19.24
C GLU A 214 2.82 -26.63 -18.87
N PHE A 215 3.55 -27.71 -18.57
CA PHE A 215 4.96 -27.66 -18.23
C PHE A 215 5.79 -28.13 -19.43
N GLY A 216 6.73 -27.31 -19.87
CA GLY A 216 7.51 -27.65 -21.06
C GLY A 216 8.88 -27.00 -21.09
N GLU A 217 9.30 -26.67 -22.27
CA GLU A 217 10.50 -25.87 -22.50
C GLU A 217 10.20 -24.40 -22.20
N ARG A 218 11.23 -23.65 -21.80
CA ARG A 218 11.15 -22.23 -21.47
C ARG A 218 10.29 -21.46 -22.50
N TRP A 219 9.28 -20.72 -22.03
CA TRP A 219 8.30 -19.95 -22.81
C TRP A 219 7.34 -20.77 -23.71
N LYS A 220 7.27 -22.08 -23.46
CA LYS A 220 6.16 -22.91 -23.95
C LYS A 220 5.20 -23.30 -22.84
N GLU A 221 5.47 -22.82 -21.63
CA GLU A 221 4.59 -23.03 -20.49
C GLU A 221 3.33 -22.20 -20.67
N THR A 222 2.18 -22.84 -20.49
CA THR A 222 0.88 -22.15 -20.48
C THR A 222 0.26 -22.28 -19.10
N GLY A 223 -0.55 -21.32 -18.74
CA GLY A 223 -1.32 -21.36 -17.50
C GLY A 223 -2.63 -20.61 -17.67
N VAL A 224 -3.72 -21.23 -17.25
CA VAL A 224 -5.04 -20.62 -17.20
C VAL A 224 -5.63 -20.87 -15.81
N LEU A 225 -6.02 -19.80 -15.15
CA LEU A 225 -6.74 -19.84 -13.88
C LEU A 225 -8.07 -19.13 -14.08
N GLU A 226 -9.17 -19.75 -13.68
CA GLU A 226 -10.52 -19.23 -13.83
C GLU A 226 -11.25 -19.21 -12.49
N ASN A 227 -11.94 -18.08 -12.24
CA ASN A 227 -12.83 -17.86 -11.10
C ASN A 227 -12.19 -18.16 -9.73
N LEU A 228 -10.99 -17.62 -9.49
CA LEU A 228 -10.43 -17.63 -8.14
C LEU A 228 -11.24 -16.68 -7.25
N ARG A 229 -11.70 -17.17 -6.12
CA ARG A 229 -12.35 -16.37 -5.07
C ARG A 229 -11.73 -16.71 -3.73
N THR A 230 -11.38 -15.71 -2.98
CA THR A 230 -10.84 -15.92 -1.63
C THR A 230 -11.36 -14.84 -0.69
N HIS A 231 -11.65 -15.25 0.53
CA HIS A 231 -12.11 -14.40 1.62
C HIS A 231 -11.30 -14.70 2.88
N TRP A 232 -10.94 -13.65 3.61
CA TRP A 232 -10.30 -13.76 4.92
C TRP A 232 -10.50 -12.51 5.76
N THR A 233 -10.47 -12.66 7.08
CA THR A 233 -10.46 -11.54 8.02
C THR A 233 -9.04 -11.32 8.55
N ALA A 234 -8.53 -10.11 8.39
CA ALA A 234 -7.23 -9.71 8.94
C ALA A 234 -7.44 -8.93 10.24
N GLN A 235 -6.79 -9.36 11.33
CA GLN A 235 -6.78 -8.58 12.57
C GLN A 235 -5.77 -7.45 12.45
N THR A 236 -6.22 -6.22 12.64
CA THR A 236 -5.39 -5.02 12.62
C THR A 236 -5.45 -4.30 13.97
N ASN A 237 -4.55 -3.36 14.21
CA ASN A 237 -4.57 -2.53 15.44
C ASN A 237 -5.86 -1.68 15.58
N LYS A 238 -6.67 -1.60 14.53
CA LYS A 238 -7.94 -0.84 14.50
C LYS A 238 -9.18 -1.74 14.48
N GLY A 239 -8.99 -3.04 14.65
CA GLY A 239 -10.05 -4.05 14.58
C GLY A 239 -9.94 -4.96 13.36
N PRO A 240 -10.90 -5.89 13.19
CA PRO A 240 -10.95 -6.80 12.07
C PRO A 240 -11.21 -6.05 10.76
N VAL A 241 -10.59 -6.53 9.68
CA VAL A 241 -10.82 -6.05 8.31
C VAL A 241 -11.14 -7.27 7.46
N GLU A 242 -12.35 -7.35 6.98
CA GLU A 242 -12.74 -8.36 6.00
C GLU A 242 -12.14 -8.01 4.65
N THR A 243 -11.58 -9.00 4.00
CA THR A 243 -10.93 -8.83 2.70
C THR A 243 -11.41 -9.92 1.75
N THR A 244 -11.83 -9.53 0.56
CA THR A 244 -12.11 -10.45 -0.54
C THR A 244 -11.19 -10.18 -1.71
N LEU A 245 -10.79 -11.24 -2.39
CA LEU A 245 -10.09 -11.16 -3.66
C LEU A 245 -10.75 -12.15 -4.62
N SER A 246 -11.14 -11.69 -5.79
CA SER A 246 -11.56 -12.56 -6.88
C SER A 246 -10.79 -12.23 -8.15
N ILE A 247 -10.56 -13.25 -8.97
CA ILE A 247 -9.96 -13.13 -10.30
C ILE A 247 -10.86 -13.93 -11.24
N ASP A 248 -11.46 -13.26 -12.21
CA ASP A 248 -12.28 -13.96 -13.20
C ASP A 248 -11.41 -14.85 -14.08
N ARG A 249 -10.30 -14.31 -14.58
CA ARG A 249 -9.37 -15.07 -15.42
C ARG A 249 -7.95 -14.52 -15.35
N LEU A 250 -6.99 -15.42 -15.21
CA LEU A 250 -5.56 -15.15 -15.35
C LEU A 250 -4.97 -16.13 -16.35
N GLU A 251 -4.34 -15.62 -17.38
CA GLU A 251 -3.71 -16.40 -18.44
C GLU A 251 -2.22 -16.11 -18.53
N LEU A 252 -1.45 -17.15 -18.77
CA LEU A 252 -0.05 -17.07 -19.20
C LEU A 252 0.07 -17.87 -20.51
N LEU A 253 0.31 -17.18 -21.61
CA LEU A 253 0.38 -17.78 -22.94
C LEU A 253 1.71 -17.39 -23.63
N PRO A 254 2.36 -18.31 -24.34
CA PRO A 254 3.52 -17.96 -25.14
C PRO A 254 3.08 -17.21 -26.41
N GLU A 255 3.54 -15.98 -26.54
CA GLU A 255 3.32 -15.14 -27.73
C GLU A 255 4.65 -14.45 -28.08
N ASP A 256 5.06 -14.48 -29.36
CA ASP A 256 6.25 -13.78 -29.89
C ASP A 256 7.54 -14.04 -29.10
N GLY A 257 7.70 -15.23 -28.53
CA GLY A 257 8.89 -15.64 -27.78
C GLY A 257 8.95 -15.15 -26.33
N VAL A 258 7.86 -14.58 -25.82
CA VAL A 258 7.68 -14.18 -24.41
C VAL A 258 6.44 -14.84 -23.82
N GLY A 259 6.35 -14.94 -22.49
CA GLY A 259 5.13 -15.34 -21.81
C GLY A 259 4.20 -14.13 -21.67
N ARG A 260 3.09 -14.10 -22.41
CA ARG A 260 2.08 -13.06 -22.28
C ARG A 260 1.16 -13.35 -21.09
N LEU A 261 1.21 -12.51 -20.09
CA LEU A 261 0.31 -12.53 -18.92
C LEU A 261 -0.89 -11.62 -19.17
N ARG A 262 -2.10 -12.16 -19.03
CA ARG A 262 -3.36 -11.38 -19.05
C ARG A 262 -4.14 -11.64 -17.78
N LEU A 263 -4.38 -10.60 -17.02
CA LEU A 263 -5.22 -10.61 -15.82
C LEU A 263 -6.51 -9.86 -16.14
N HIS A 264 -7.62 -10.59 -16.13
CA HIS A 264 -8.94 -10.04 -16.38
C HIS A 264 -9.74 -9.98 -15.10
N ARG A 265 -10.20 -8.78 -14.76
CA ARG A 265 -11.14 -8.51 -13.68
C ARG A 265 -10.70 -9.11 -12.33
N LEU A 266 -9.52 -8.71 -11.86
CA LEU A 266 -9.22 -8.87 -10.45
C LEU A 266 -10.08 -7.88 -9.66
N HIS A 267 -10.86 -8.37 -8.72
CA HIS A 267 -11.67 -7.58 -7.81
C HIS A 267 -11.15 -7.75 -6.39
N TYR A 268 -10.79 -6.64 -5.76
CA TYR A 268 -10.26 -6.61 -4.40
C TYR A 268 -11.11 -5.68 -3.54
N THR A 269 -11.64 -6.20 -2.43
CA THR A 269 -12.43 -5.40 -1.49
C THR A 269 -11.87 -5.49 -0.08
N THR A 270 -12.05 -4.40 0.68
CA THR A 270 -11.81 -4.38 2.12
C THR A 270 -12.97 -3.71 2.84
N ASP A 271 -13.36 -4.25 4.00
CA ASP A 271 -14.34 -3.65 4.91
C ASP A 271 -13.90 -3.82 6.36
N ASN A 272 -13.74 -2.72 7.07
CA ASN A 272 -13.39 -2.69 8.49
C ASN A 272 -14.59 -2.47 9.42
N HIS A 273 -15.82 -2.56 8.88
CA HIS A 273 -17.09 -2.36 9.60
C HIS A 273 -17.23 -1.01 10.32
N GLN A 274 -16.34 -0.05 10.04
CA GLN A 274 -16.42 1.31 10.56
C GLN A 274 -17.07 2.23 9.52
N PRO A 275 -17.68 3.34 9.93
CA PRO A 275 -18.17 4.33 8.97
C PRO A 275 -17.04 4.80 8.03
N ARG A 276 -17.32 4.86 6.74
CA ARG A 276 -16.35 5.33 5.73
C ARG A 276 -15.81 6.71 6.13
N LYS A 277 -14.52 6.90 5.90
CA LYS A 277 -13.76 8.09 6.29
C LYS A 277 -14.36 9.41 5.79
N ASN A 278 -14.90 9.44 4.57
CA ASN A 278 -15.56 10.61 4.01
C ASN A 278 -16.94 10.90 4.62
N ALA A 279 -17.65 9.89 5.13
CA ALA A 279 -18.92 10.09 5.84
C ALA A 279 -18.72 10.75 7.20
N VAL A 280 -17.63 10.36 7.92
CA VAL A 280 -17.29 10.91 9.25
C VAL A 280 -16.51 12.22 9.15
N ARG A 281 -15.69 12.36 8.11
CA ARG A 281 -14.78 13.52 7.91
C ARG A 281 -14.82 14.00 6.46
N PRO A 282 -15.89 14.66 6.02
CA PRO A 282 -16.09 15.04 4.61
C PRO A 282 -15.02 15.99 4.07
N LYS A 283 -14.21 16.65 4.93
CA LYS A 283 -13.06 17.47 4.51
C LYS A 283 -11.82 16.66 4.12
N ARG A 284 -11.77 15.38 4.43
CA ARG A 284 -10.71 14.46 4.01
C ARG A 284 -11.21 13.68 2.80
N GLY A 285 -10.34 13.43 1.83
CA GLY A 285 -10.72 12.71 0.61
C GLY A 285 -11.44 11.38 0.87
N ALA A 286 -12.13 10.90 -0.13
CA ALA A 286 -12.95 9.69 -0.07
C ALA A 286 -12.12 8.39 -0.02
N PHE A 287 -10.84 8.43 -0.38
CA PHE A 287 -9.97 7.25 -0.38
C PHE A 287 -9.76 6.72 1.03
N ASP A 288 -10.12 5.46 1.22
CA ASP A 288 -10.08 4.80 2.53
C ASP A 288 -9.65 3.33 2.35
N THR A 289 -8.45 3.00 2.82
CA THR A 289 -7.90 1.64 2.73
C THR A 289 -8.68 0.60 3.54
N GLY A 290 -9.50 1.03 4.49
CA GLY A 290 -10.43 0.16 5.22
C GLY A 290 -11.71 -0.16 4.44
N HIS A 291 -11.96 0.55 3.34
CA HIS A 291 -13.14 0.39 2.48
C HIS A 291 -12.72 0.56 1.02
N LEU A 292 -12.04 -0.44 0.48
CA LEU A 292 -11.66 -0.49 -0.94
C LEU A 292 -12.65 -1.34 -1.73
N ASN A 293 -12.87 -0.97 -2.99
CA ASN A 293 -13.56 -1.78 -3.97
C ASN A 293 -12.87 -1.57 -5.33
N ALA A 294 -11.74 -2.25 -5.48
CA ALA A 294 -10.82 -2.06 -6.58
C ALA A 294 -10.96 -3.15 -7.65
N TRP A 295 -11.02 -2.74 -8.90
CA TRP A 295 -10.97 -3.58 -10.09
C TRP A 295 -9.67 -3.36 -10.82
N VAL A 296 -9.04 -4.46 -11.26
CA VAL A 296 -7.74 -4.42 -11.96
C VAL A 296 -7.80 -5.31 -13.19
N ASP A 297 -7.40 -4.74 -14.32
CA ASP A 297 -7.06 -5.45 -15.55
C ASP A 297 -5.60 -5.17 -15.89
N LEU A 298 -4.82 -6.19 -16.27
CA LEU A 298 -3.41 -6.06 -16.53
C LEU A 298 -2.97 -6.98 -17.66
N GLU A 299 -2.20 -6.44 -18.60
CA GLU A 299 -1.41 -7.22 -19.57
C GLU A 299 0.08 -6.96 -19.38
N ALA A 300 0.86 -8.01 -19.41
CA ALA A 300 2.29 -7.93 -19.26
C ALA A 300 3.04 -9.03 -20.04
N ASP A 301 4.21 -8.72 -20.55
CA ASP A 301 5.14 -9.70 -21.08
C ASP A 301 6.06 -10.17 -19.96
N LEU A 302 6.09 -11.46 -19.69
CA LEU A 302 7.06 -12.10 -18.80
C LEU A 302 8.33 -12.42 -19.59
N LEU A 303 9.38 -11.67 -19.35
CA LEU A 303 10.68 -11.84 -20.03
C LEU A 303 11.55 -12.88 -19.33
N HIS A 304 11.37 -13.04 -18.03
CA HIS A 304 12.03 -14.06 -17.22
C HIS A 304 11.25 -14.30 -15.93
N MET A 305 11.14 -15.57 -15.53
CA MET A 305 10.58 -15.96 -14.24
C MET A 305 11.40 -17.11 -13.66
N SER A 306 11.82 -16.95 -12.41
CA SER A 306 12.45 -17.99 -11.60
C SER A 306 11.96 -17.85 -10.14
N LYS A 307 12.42 -18.73 -9.25
CA LYS A 307 12.01 -18.72 -7.84
C LYS A 307 12.16 -17.36 -7.14
N ASP A 308 13.23 -16.64 -7.44
CA ASP A 308 13.62 -15.42 -6.74
C ASP A 308 13.73 -14.20 -7.66
N THR A 309 13.44 -14.37 -8.96
CA THR A 309 13.64 -13.30 -9.94
C THR A 309 12.52 -13.31 -10.98
N VAL A 310 11.94 -12.13 -11.21
CA VAL A 310 10.93 -11.90 -12.26
C VAL A 310 11.31 -10.65 -13.04
N TYR A 311 11.34 -10.76 -14.37
CA TYR A 311 11.41 -9.62 -15.28
C TYR A 311 10.12 -9.55 -16.07
N ALA A 312 9.41 -8.43 -16.00
CA ALA A 312 8.15 -8.24 -16.71
C ALA A 312 8.11 -6.83 -17.34
N ARG A 313 7.39 -6.73 -18.43
CA ARG A 313 7.01 -5.45 -19.05
C ARG A 313 5.49 -5.35 -19.04
N ILE A 314 4.94 -4.41 -18.28
CA ILE A 314 3.53 -4.08 -18.33
C ILE A 314 3.29 -3.35 -19.66
N THR A 315 2.40 -3.89 -20.47
CA THR A 315 2.01 -3.33 -21.76
C THR A 315 0.72 -2.52 -21.66
N SER A 316 -0.17 -2.92 -20.75
CA SER A 316 -1.42 -2.22 -20.44
C SER A 316 -1.87 -2.57 -19.03
N GLY A 317 -2.34 -1.59 -18.28
CA GLY A 317 -2.94 -1.82 -16.97
C GLY A 317 -3.98 -0.76 -16.62
N ASN A 318 -5.08 -1.20 -16.03
CA ASN A 318 -6.14 -0.35 -15.53
C ASN A 318 -6.50 -0.76 -14.11
N VAL A 319 -6.68 0.24 -13.25
CA VAL A 319 -7.13 0.05 -11.86
C VAL A 319 -8.26 1.04 -11.60
N THR A 320 -9.35 0.62 -11.00
CA THR A 320 -10.46 1.50 -10.66
C THR A 320 -10.98 1.17 -9.26
N ASP A 321 -10.97 2.14 -8.36
CA ASP A 321 -11.70 2.05 -7.09
C ASP A 321 -13.10 2.65 -7.26
N THR A 322 -14.13 1.79 -7.24
CA THR A 322 -15.51 2.20 -7.48
C THR A 322 -16.12 3.02 -6.35
N LEU A 323 -15.55 2.95 -5.15
CA LEU A 323 -16.05 3.70 -3.98
C LEU A 323 -15.66 5.17 -4.02
N THR A 324 -14.50 5.49 -4.57
CA THR A 324 -14.00 6.87 -4.68
C THR A 324 -14.08 7.41 -6.10
N GLY A 325 -14.25 6.54 -7.09
CA GLY A 325 -14.13 6.89 -8.51
C GLY A 325 -12.69 7.16 -8.95
N PHE A 326 -11.70 6.89 -8.08
CA PHE A 326 -10.30 7.01 -8.47
C PHE A 326 -9.92 5.86 -9.39
N PHE A 327 -9.22 6.18 -10.47
CA PHE A 327 -8.76 5.18 -11.42
C PHE A 327 -7.36 5.49 -11.94
N VAL A 328 -6.66 4.46 -12.36
CA VAL A 328 -5.41 4.53 -13.12
C VAL A 328 -5.67 3.87 -14.46
N ARG A 329 -5.30 4.51 -15.56
CA ARG A 329 -5.36 3.99 -16.93
C ARG A 329 -4.00 4.05 -17.58
N ASP A 330 -3.83 3.24 -18.61
CA ASP A 330 -2.65 3.21 -19.46
C ASP A 330 -1.36 2.97 -18.64
N LEU A 331 -1.48 2.16 -17.57
CA LEU A 331 -0.32 1.77 -16.78
C LEU A 331 0.63 0.95 -17.65
N GLN A 332 1.82 1.45 -17.83
CA GLN A 332 2.91 0.82 -18.60
C GLN A 332 4.23 0.94 -17.84
N GLY A 333 5.16 0.03 -18.12
CA GLY A 333 6.50 0.10 -17.55
C GLY A 333 7.19 -1.25 -17.48
N ARG A 334 8.45 -1.24 -17.05
CA ARG A 334 9.25 -2.43 -16.84
C ARG A 334 9.40 -2.70 -15.36
N LEU A 335 9.10 -3.92 -14.95
CA LEU A 335 9.23 -4.37 -13.57
C LEU A 335 10.30 -5.45 -13.46
N THR A 336 11.07 -5.37 -12.41
CA THR A 336 12.06 -6.39 -12.03
C THR A 336 11.90 -6.69 -10.55
N TYR A 337 11.77 -7.95 -10.20
CA TYR A 337 11.78 -8.40 -8.82
C TYR A 337 12.98 -9.31 -8.60
N ILE A 338 13.80 -9.02 -7.60
CA ILE A 338 14.97 -9.83 -7.25
C ILE A 338 15.08 -9.89 -5.73
N GLY A 339 14.96 -11.09 -5.16
CA GLY A 339 15.30 -11.38 -3.78
C GLY A 339 14.63 -10.47 -2.72
N GLY A 340 13.37 -10.08 -2.92
CA GLY A 340 12.62 -9.21 -2.01
C GLY A 340 12.69 -7.71 -2.34
N THR A 341 13.34 -7.35 -3.45
CA THR A 341 13.39 -5.98 -3.94
C THR A 341 12.70 -5.87 -5.30
N ALA A 342 11.76 -4.96 -5.42
CA ALA A 342 11.10 -4.60 -6.67
C ALA A 342 11.78 -3.35 -7.27
N TYR A 343 11.94 -3.37 -8.58
CA TYR A 343 12.44 -2.24 -9.37
C TYR A 343 11.42 -1.95 -10.47
N ALA A 344 11.18 -0.68 -10.73
CA ALA A 344 10.40 -0.23 -11.88
C ALA A 344 11.25 0.71 -12.74
N ARG A 345 11.01 0.70 -14.05
CA ARG A 345 11.60 1.65 -15.01
C ARG A 345 10.55 2.07 -16.02
N ASP A 346 10.64 3.32 -16.44
CA ASP A 346 9.76 3.90 -17.46
C ASP A 346 8.27 3.69 -17.12
N LEU A 347 7.93 3.78 -15.82
CA LEU A 347 6.57 3.61 -15.36
C LEU A 347 5.75 4.84 -15.72
N SER A 348 4.62 4.66 -16.38
CA SER A 348 3.70 5.74 -16.71
C SER A 348 2.25 5.32 -16.53
N PHE A 349 1.39 6.27 -16.18
CA PHE A 349 -0.05 6.07 -16.08
C PHE A 349 -0.80 7.41 -16.12
N SER A 350 -2.10 7.33 -16.31
CA SER A 350 -3.00 8.48 -16.38
C SER A 350 -4.17 8.36 -15.40
N HIS A 351 -4.62 9.50 -14.88
CA HIS A 351 -5.86 9.67 -14.12
C HIS A 351 -6.54 10.97 -14.54
N MET A 352 -7.71 10.89 -15.16
CA MET A 352 -8.37 12.07 -15.76
C MET A 352 -7.40 12.86 -16.67
N ASN A 353 -7.10 14.12 -16.31
CA ASN A 353 -6.14 14.96 -17.02
C ASN A 353 -4.73 14.91 -16.41
N THR A 354 -4.54 14.08 -15.41
CA THR A 354 -3.24 13.88 -14.74
C THR A 354 -2.49 12.77 -15.42
N HIS A 355 -1.26 13.06 -15.83
CA HIS A 355 -0.31 12.07 -16.35
C HIS A 355 0.92 11.99 -15.45
N VAL A 356 1.29 10.79 -15.07
CA VAL A 356 2.45 10.51 -14.21
C VAL A 356 3.47 9.67 -14.98
N SER A 357 4.72 10.08 -14.92
CA SER A 357 5.87 9.35 -15.46
C SER A 357 6.95 9.23 -14.40
N ILE A 358 7.51 8.03 -14.23
CA ILE A 358 8.57 7.72 -13.26
C ILE A 358 9.68 6.99 -14.03
N ASP A 359 10.85 7.61 -14.14
CA ASP A 359 11.97 7.05 -14.89
C ASP A 359 12.49 5.75 -14.27
N SER A 360 12.57 5.73 -12.95
CA SER A 360 13.01 4.58 -12.16
C SER A 360 12.44 4.59 -10.75
N ALA A 361 12.24 3.41 -10.18
CA ALA A 361 11.89 3.22 -8.79
C ALA A 361 12.49 1.93 -8.24
N ARG A 362 12.81 1.94 -6.96
CA ARG A 362 13.26 0.77 -6.19
C ARG A 362 12.44 0.71 -4.91
N MET A 363 11.93 -0.48 -4.59
CA MET A 363 11.19 -0.75 -3.35
C MET A 363 11.70 -2.05 -2.71
N GLN A 364 12.20 -1.96 -1.50
CA GLN A 364 12.52 -3.10 -0.67
C GLN A 364 11.26 -3.51 0.08
N LEU A 365 10.82 -4.74 -0.12
CA LEU A 365 9.65 -5.29 0.57
C LEU A 365 10.01 -5.73 2.00
N PRO A 366 9.07 -5.63 2.96
CA PRO A 366 9.30 -6.08 4.33
C PRO A 366 9.56 -7.58 4.38
N ASP A 367 10.55 -8.01 5.18
CA ASP A 367 10.85 -9.40 5.47
C ASP A 367 11.16 -9.56 6.96
N LYS A 368 10.18 -10.02 7.74
CA LYS A 368 10.33 -10.22 9.20
C LYS A 368 11.44 -11.21 9.57
N LYS A 369 11.76 -12.18 8.69
CA LYS A 369 12.82 -13.16 8.97
C LYS A 369 14.22 -12.56 8.82
N LYS A 370 14.35 -11.52 8.02
CA LYS A 370 15.61 -10.84 7.72
C LYS A 370 15.69 -9.44 8.34
N ASP A 371 14.73 -9.09 9.20
CA ASP A 371 14.61 -7.76 9.83
C ASP A 371 14.64 -6.60 8.82
N LYS A 372 13.99 -6.81 7.68
CA LYS A 372 13.87 -5.80 6.63
C LYS A 372 12.54 -5.07 6.76
N THR A 373 12.60 -3.75 6.75
CA THR A 373 11.43 -2.86 6.70
C THR A 373 11.19 -2.37 5.27
N LEU A 374 10.00 -1.80 5.04
CA LEU A 374 9.68 -1.14 3.79
C LEU A 374 10.63 0.05 3.59
N ALA A 375 11.32 0.09 2.46
CA ALA A 375 12.09 1.25 2.02
C ALA A 375 11.91 1.44 0.50
N TYR A 376 11.79 2.68 0.06
CA TYR A 376 11.63 3.00 -1.36
C TYR A 376 12.41 4.25 -1.76
N LYS A 377 12.80 4.29 -3.02
CA LYS A 377 13.45 5.43 -3.65
C LYS A 377 13.08 5.47 -5.13
N THR A 378 12.79 6.67 -5.63
CA THR A 378 12.54 6.89 -7.06
C THR A 378 13.68 7.69 -7.69
N GLY A 379 13.82 7.58 -8.99
CA GLY A 379 14.44 8.59 -9.80
C GLY A 379 13.44 9.74 -10.06
N THR A 380 13.50 10.35 -11.21
CA THR A 380 12.63 11.49 -11.52
C THR A 380 11.18 11.05 -11.69
N ILE A 381 10.30 11.66 -10.92
CA ILE A 381 8.86 11.63 -11.12
C ILE A 381 8.46 12.92 -11.84
N THR A 382 7.75 12.81 -12.93
CA THR A 382 7.14 13.95 -13.63
C THR A 382 5.63 13.79 -13.63
N VAL A 383 4.92 14.80 -13.16
CA VAL A 383 3.46 14.83 -13.07
C VAL A 383 2.94 16.04 -13.81
N SER A 384 2.16 15.85 -14.85
CA SER A 384 1.35 16.91 -15.46
C SER A 384 -0.08 16.75 -14.95
N THR A 385 -0.63 17.74 -14.27
CA THR A 385 -1.87 17.56 -13.50
C THR A 385 -2.75 18.79 -13.48
N LEU A 386 -4.05 18.55 -13.30
CA LEU A 386 -4.99 19.48 -12.69
C LEU A 386 -5.26 18.99 -11.27
N LEU A 387 -4.88 19.73 -10.23
CA LEU A 387 -5.02 19.23 -8.85
C LEU A 387 -6.47 18.89 -8.46
N LYS A 388 -7.47 19.43 -9.16
CA LYS A 388 -8.88 19.05 -8.99
C LYS A 388 -9.11 17.54 -9.26
N ASP A 389 -8.30 16.91 -10.11
CA ASP A 389 -8.48 15.50 -10.49
C ASP A 389 -8.35 14.57 -9.27
N ILE A 390 -7.44 14.89 -8.36
CA ILE A 390 -7.23 14.12 -7.13
C ILE A 390 -8.10 14.58 -5.95
N SER A 391 -8.93 15.59 -6.15
CA SER A 391 -9.66 16.26 -5.06
C SER A 391 -10.66 15.34 -4.37
N THR A 392 -11.45 14.60 -5.12
CA THR A 392 -12.48 13.71 -4.56
C THR A 392 -11.85 12.60 -3.73
N ALA A 393 -10.81 11.99 -4.24
CA ALA A 393 -10.17 10.86 -3.57
C ALA A 393 -9.32 11.29 -2.36
N PHE A 394 -8.54 12.38 -2.47
CA PHE A 394 -7.49 12.68 -1.50
C PHE A 394 -7.62 14.04 -0.81
N ALA A 395 -8.05 15.08 -1.51
CA ALA A 395 -7.97 16.46 -1.01
C ALA A 395 -9.13 17.34 -1.50
N PRO A 396 -10.34 17.25 -0.91
CA PRO A 396 -11.51 18.01 -1.38
C PRO A 396 -11.33 19.53 -1.47
N VAL A 397 -10.37 20.09 -0.73
CA VAL A 397 -9.99 21.50 -0.80
C VAL A 397 -9.50 21.91 -2.20
N LEU A 398 -8.98 20.96 -2.98
CA LEU A 398 -8.46 21.18 -4.32
C LEU A 398 -9.54 21.13 -5.43
N LYS A 399 -10.82 20.95 -5.10
CA LYS A 399 -11.90 20.76 -6.08
C LYS A 399 -12.03 21.87 -7.15
N ASN A 400 -11.64 23.10 -6.78
CA ASN A 400 -11.68 24.25 -7.69
C ASN A 400 -10.32 24.51 -8.37
N PHE A 401 -9.30 23.68 -8.10
CA PHE A 401 -7.95 23.88 -8.59
C PHE A 401 -7.76 23.25 -9.98
N ASP A 402 -8.26 23.94 -10.99
CA ASP A 402 -8.26 23.52 -12.40
C ASP A 402 -7.10 24.12 -13.22
N MET A 403 -6.14 24.77 -12.53
CA MET A 403 -4.93 25.30 -13.15
C MET A 403 -3.97 24.14 -13.49
N PRO A 404 -3.48 24.07 -14.73
CA PRO A 404 -2.50 23.04 -15.10
C PRO A 404 -1.16 23.31 -14.44
N LEU A 405 -0.59 22.24 -13.87
CA LEU A 405 0.72 22.23 -13.22
C LEU A 405 1.58 21.09 -13.78
N THR A 406 2.87 21.36 -13.87
CA THR A 406 3.89 20.33 -14.04
C THR A 406 4.72 20.28 -12.76
N VAL A 407 4.85 19.10 -12.20
CA VAL A 407 5.64 18.83 -11.00
C VAL A 407 6.72 17.80 -11.34
N THR A 408 7.97 18.12 -11.05
CA THR A 408 9.06 17.13 -11.08
C THR A 408 9.65 16.99 -9.68
N THR A 409 9.99 15.78 -9.28
CA THR A 409 10.60 15.50 -7.98
C THR A 409 11.27 14.12 -7.97
N THR A 410 12.08 13.86 -6.96
CA THR A 410 12.49 12.51 -6.56
C THR A 410 11.97 12.23 -5.15
N VAL A 411 11.56 10.99 -4.89
CA VAL A 411 10.98 10.61 -3.60
C VAL A 411 11.78 9.46 -3.00
N SER A 412 12.08 9.54 -1.73
CA SER A 412 12.61 8.42 -0.96
C SER A 412 11.88 8.32 0.38
N GLY A 413 11.81 7.12 0.95
CA GLY A 413 11.11 6.98 2.22
C GLY A 413 11.08 5.57 2.75
N HIS A 414 10.36 5.45 3.86
CA HIS A 414 10.11 4.23 4.60
C HIS A 414 8.65 4.23 5.10
N GLU A 415 8.28 3.27 5.93
CA GLU A 415 6.89 3.10 6.39
C GLU A 415 6.30 4.31 7.12
N ASP A 416 7.10 5.14 7.74
CA ASP A 416 6.66 6.23 8.62
C ASP A 416 7.09 7.62 8.15
N GLY A 417 7.75 7.71 7.01
CA GLY A 417 8.19 9.00 6.49
C GLY A 417 8.59 8.96 5.03
N MET A 418 8.54 10.12 4.39
CA MET A 418 8.98 10.33 3.03
C MET A 418 9.70 11.66 2.87
N THR A 419 10.68 11.68 1.99
CA THR A 419 11.47 12.86 1.61
C THR A 419 11.27 13.13 0.12
N PHE A 420 11.09 14.37 -0.20
CA PHE A 420 11.00 14.89 -1.56
C PHE A 420 12.23 15.75 -1.84
N ASP A 421 13.00 15.35 -2.83
CA ASP A 421 14.16 16.12 -3.26
C ASP A 421 13.89 16.75 -4.64
N ASN A 422 14.50 17.90 -4.90
CA ASN A 422 14.41 18.58 -6.20
C ASN A 422 12.97 18.81 -6.69
N ILE A 423 12.06 19.19 -5.79
CA ILE A 423 10.70 19.56 -6.20
C ILE A 423 10.80 20.78 -7.12
N HIS A 424 10.21 20.65 -8.30
CA HIS A 424 10.05 21.77 -9.23
C HIS A 424 8.61 21.81 -9.71
N VAL A 425 7.89 22.89 -9.38
CA VAL A 425 6.50 23.10 -9.77
C VAL A 425 6.43 24.28 -10.71
N THR A 426 5.84 24.07 -11.88
CA THR A 426 5.67 25.14 -12.88
C THR A 426 4.27 25.13 -13.47
N THR A 427 3.83 26.29 -13.94
CA THR A 427 2.68 26.43 -14.84
C THR A 427 3.15 26.51 -16.30
N PRO A 428 2.31 26.10 -17.29
CA PRO A 428 2.66 26.20 -18.71
C PRO A 428 3.01 27.62 -19.17
N ASP A 429 2.38 28.64 -18.59
CA ASP A 429 2.63 30.07 -18.84
C ASP A 429 3.87 30.59 -18.10
N ARG A 430 4.54 29.73 -17.31
CA ARG A 430 5.71 30.05 -16.47
C ARG A 430 5.50 31.22 -15.50
N GLN A 431 4.25 31.53 -15.17
CA GLN A 431 3.92 32.55 -14.16
C GLN A 431 4.01 32.03 -12.74
N LEU A 432 4.28 30.75 -12.55
CA LEU A 432 4.63 30.12 -11.28
C LEU A 432 5.81 29.19 -11.50
N ASP A 433 6.88 29.40 -10.75
CA ASP A 433 8.07 28.54 -10.69
C ASP A 433 8.45 28.37 -9.22
N ILE A 434 8.35 27.15 -8.70
CA ILE A 434 8.71 26.83 -7.31
C ILE A 434 9.75 25.72 -7.32
N ARG A 435 10.85 25.95 -6.63
CA ARG A 435 11.87 24.95 -6.34
C ARG A 435 11.94 24.73 -4.84
N ALA A 436 11.83 23.49 -4.43
CA ALA A 436 11.76 23.14 -3.03
C ALA A 436 12.35 21.75 -2.77
N ARG A 437 12.58 21.46 -1.50
CA ARG A 437 12.85 20.13 -0.96
C ARG A 437 12.18 20.01 0.40
N GLY A 438 11.91 18.80 0.84
CA GLY A 438 11.27 18.63 2.12
C GLY A 438 10.83 17.22 2.40
N GLY A 439 9.94 17.07 3.37
CA GLY A 439 9.49 15.75 3.75
C GLY A 439 8.28 15.76 4.66
N ILE A 440 7.79 14.55 4.86
CA ILE A 440 6.70 14.26 5.78
C ILE A 440 7.20 13.16 6.71
N ALA A 441 7.13 13.40 8.00
CA ALA A 441 7.50 12.43 9.05
C ALA A 441 6.27 12.05 9.88
N HIS A 442 6.36 10.90 10.55
CA HIS A 442 5.31 10.37 11.42
C HIS A 442 3.95 10.17 10.72
N LEU A 443 3.99 9.58 9.52
CA LEU A 443 2.80 9.30 8.70
C LEU A 443 1.79 8.39 9.42
N LYS A 444 2.27 7.53 10.31
CA LYS A 444 1.46 6.59 11.09
C LYS A 444 0.78 7.25 12.28
N ASP A 445 1.33 8.34 12.81
CA ASP A 445 0.80 9.06 13.95
C ASP A 445 0.34 10.48 13.58
N LYS A 446 -0.98 10.65 13.51
CA LYS A 446 -1.58 11.96 13.22
C LYS A 446 -1.31 13.04 14.28
N TYR A 447 -0.91 12.64 15.49
CA TYR A 447 -0.60 13.57 16.59
C TYR A 447 0.86 14.02 16.56
N GLU A 448 1.71 13.32 15.78
CA GLU A 448 3.12 13.66 15.59
C GLU A 448 3.45 14.01 14.12
N LEU A 449 2.46 13.93 13.22
CA LEU A 449 2.65 14.23 11.80
C LEU A 449 3.34 15.58 11.59
N ALA A 450 4.50 15.57 10.97
CA ALA A 450 5.28 16.76 10.66
C ALA A 450 5.52 16.88 9.15
N ILE A 451 5.19 18.03 8.59
CA ILE A 451 5.43 18.39 7.19
C ILE A 451 6.39 19.58 7.18
N ARG A 452 7.53 19.44 6.52
CA ARG A 452 8.50 20.52 6.40
C ARG A 452 9.01 20.61 4.96
N PHE A 453 8.96 21.83 4.42
CA PHE A 453 9.52 22.15 3.11
C PHE A 453 10.43 23.39 3.20
N ASP A 454 11.61 23.25 2.63
CA ASP A 454 12.52 24.35 2.34
C ASP A 454 12.26 24.79 0.91
N ILE A 455 11.80 26.02 0.73
CA ILE A 455 11.55 26.64 -0.57
C ILE A 455 12.85 27.32 -0.98
N ASP A 456 13.58 26.70 -1.90
CA ASP A 456 14.87 27.24 -2.38
C ASP A 456 14.65 28.49 -3.22
N ASN A 457 13.56 28.51 -4.00
CA ASN A 457 13.11 29.67 -4.77
C ASN A 457 11.65 29.50 -5.18
N MET A 458 10.86 30.54 -5.00
CA MET A 458 9.54 30.67 -5.62
C MET A 458 9.48 32.00 -6.35
N HIS A 459 9.23 31.94 -7.64
CA HIS A 459 8.97 33.13 -8.48
C HIS A 459 7.55 33.09 -9.02
N THR A 460 6.81 34.17 -8.84
CA THR A 460 5.44 34.28 -9.33
C THR A 460 5.01 35.73 -9.47
N TYR A 461 3.80 35.95 -9.97
CA TYR A 461 3.20 37.26 -10.17
C TYR A 461 1.90 37.39 -9.39
N SER A 462 1.59 38.59 -8.92
CA SER A 462 0.39 38.89 -8.14
C SER A 462 -0.91 38.34 -8.75
N PRO A 463 -1.16 38.47 -10.08
CA PRO A 463 -2.36 37.90 -10.70
C PRO A 463 -2.44 36.37 -10.52
N LYS A 464 -1.29 35.67 -10.61
CA LYS A 464 -1.22 34.22 -10.44
C LYS A 464 -1.49 33.79 -8.99
N VAL A 465 -0.92 34.52 -8.02
CA VAL A 465 -1.20 34.29 -6.60
C VAL A 465 -2.67 34.53 -6.29
N MET A 466 -3.28 35.53 -6.84
CA MET A 466 -4.72 35.79 -6.68
C MET A 466 -5.58 34.71 -7.32
N GLU A 467 -5.19 34.22 -8.49
CA GLU A 467 -5.83 33.04 -9.11
C GLU A 467 -5.80 31.85 -8.17
N ILE A 468 -4.63 31.52 -7.59
CA ILE A 468 -4.44 30.42 -6.65
C ILE A 468 -5.32 30.61 -5.40
N ILE A 469 -5.28 31.79 -4.77
CA ILE A 469 -6.06 32.10 -3.57
C ILE A 469 -7.58 31.96 -3.83
N ASN A 470 -8.05 32.41 -4.97
CA ASN A 470 -9.46 32.32 -5.35
C ASN A 470 -9.93 30.86 -5.50
N LYS A 471 -9.03 29.93 -5.91
CA LYS A 471 -9.34 28.48 -5.98
C LYS A 471 -9.61 27.85 -4.59
N PHE A 472 -9.01 28.39 -3.55
CA PHE A 472 -9.23 27.90 -2.17
C PHE A 472 -10.47 28.48 -1.47
N ALA A 473 -11.30 29.23 -2.15
CA ALA A 473 -12.50 29.87 -1.60
C ALA A 473 -12.24 30.76 -0.36
N VAL A 474 -11.03 31.26 -0.19
CA VAL A 474 -10.68 32.22 0.86
C VAL A 474 -11.21 33.58 0.43
N LYS A 475 -12.35 33.96 0.95
CA LYS A 475 -13.00 35.23 0.59
C LYS A 475 -12.17 36.41 1.07
N LYS A 476 -11.73 37.23 0.12
CA LYS A 476 -11.17 38.59 0.30
C LYS A 476 -9.96 38.69 1.25
N LEU A 477 -8.91 37.93 1.00
CA LEU A 477 -7.66 38.14 1.70
C LEU A 477 -6.85 39.25 0.96
N MET A 478 -6.82 40.46 1.54
CA MET A 478 -5.88 41.53 1.19
C MET A 478 -5.61 41.70 -0.33
N THR A 479 -6.65 41.66 -1.16
CA THR A 479 -6.52 41.62 -2.63
C THR A 479 -5.77 42.79 -3.22
N ASP A 480 -5.96 44.00 -2.68
CA ASP A 480 -5.31 45.20 -3.18
C ASP A 480 -3.83 45.25 -2.76
N GLN A 481 -3.52 44.77 -1.57
CA GLN A 481 -2.14 44.62 -1.08
C GLN A 481 -1.37 43.63 -1.94
N LEU A 482 -1.97 42.45 -2.24
CA LEU A 482 -1.35 41.46 -3.11
C LEU A 482 -1.12 41.97 -4.53
N LYS A 483 -2.08 42.72 -5.10
CA LYS A 483 -1.91 43.35 -6.43
C LYS A 483 -0.71 44.29 -6.47
N SER A 484 -0.46 45.04 -5.40
CA SER A 484 0.62 46.00 -5.32
C SER A 484 2.01 45.39 -5.36
N LEU A 485 2.13 44.09 -4.97
CA LEU A 485 3.42 43.38 -4.95
C LEU A 485 4.00 43.19 -6.36
N ALA A 486 3.14 43.07 -7.38
CA ALA A 486 3.46 42.84 -8.79
C ALA A 486 4.23 41.54 -9.02
N THR A 487 5.54 41.49 -8.84
CA THR A 487 6.36 40.28 -8.79
C THR A 487 6.52 39.79 -7.34
N ILE A 488 6.64 38.50 -7.13
CA ILE A 488 6.80 37.90 -5.83
C ILE A 488 7.88 36.82 -5.94
N ASP A 489 8.99 37.06 -5.25
CA ASP A 489 10.06 36.09 -5.06
C ASP A 489 10.13 35.70 -3.58
N TYR A 490 10.07 34.41 -3.30
CA TYR A 490 10.13 33.90 -1.93
C TYR A 490 11.18 32.81 -1.80
N HIS A 491 11.93 32.89 -0.71
CA HIS A 491 12.87 31.87 -0.26
C HIS A 491 12.70 31.69 1.24
N GLY A 492 12.54 30.43 1.71
CA GLY A 492 12.30 30.21 3.12
C GLY A 492 11.82 28.83 3.47
N GLU A 493 11.26 28.68 4.66
CA GLU A 493 10.80 27.41 5.23
C GLU A 493 9.29 27.45 5.50
N VAL A 494 8.62 26.33 5.20
CA VAL A 494 7.22 26.08 5.56
C VAL A 494 7.18 24.81 6.41
N GLY A 495 6.68 24.92 7.64
CA GLY A 495 6.50 23.80 8.55
C GLY A 495 5.06 23.69 9.03
N ILE A 496 4.47 22.51 8.93
CA ILE A 496 3.12 22.19 9.45
C ILE A 496 3.28 21.06 10.44
N TYR A 497 2.98 21.33 11.69
CA TYR A 497 3.05 20.41 12.81
C TYR A 497 1.67 20.25 13.45
N PRO A 498 1.44 19.21 14.25
CA PRO A 498 0.22 19.12 15.01
C PRO A 498 0.03 20.37 15.88
N LYS A 499 -1.02 21.14 15.62
CA LYS A 499 -1.38 22.37 16.35
C LYS A 499 -0.42 23.56 16.22
N ASN A 500 0.57 23.49 15.36
CA ASN A 500 1.49 24.61 15.12
C ASN A 500 1.92 24.67 13.65
N GLU A 501 1.82 25.82 13.04
CA GLU A 501 2.28 26.09 11.68
C GLU A 501 3.36 27.16 11.73
N ARG A 502 4.44 26.97 10.98
CA ARG A 502 5.60 27.87 10.96
C ARG A 502 5.95 28.26 9.53
N PHE A 503 6.14 29.54 9.34
CA PHE A 503 6.56 30.12 8.07
C PHE A 503 7.72 31.08 8.34
N SER A 504 8.81 30.95 7.61
CA SER A 504 9.94 31.88 7.75
C SER A 504 10.64 32.03 6.42
N GLY A 505 11.19 33.19 6.19
CA GLY A 505 11.98 33.42 4.99
C GLY A 505 11.99 34.87 4.55
N LYS A 506 12.42 35.06 3.31
CA LYS A 506 12.56 36.34 2.65
C LYS A 506 11.58 36.42 1.49
N LEU A 507 10.76 37.44 1.48
CA LEU A 507 9.86 37.80 0.40
C LEU A 507 10.34 39.07 -0.25
N ALA A 508 10.62 39.01 -1.54
CA ALA A 508 10.97 40.16 -2.34
C ALA A 508 9.84 40.47 -3.33
N SER A 509 9.58 41.78 -3.55
CA SER A 509 8.56 42.28 -4.45
C SER A 509 8.94 43.66 -4.98
N GLU A 510 8.13 44.23 -5.87
CA GLU A 510 8.34 45.59 -6.29
C GLU A 510 8.19 46.65 -5.16
N ASN A 511 7.54 46.30 -4.06
CA ASN A 511 7.42 47.16 -2.90
C ASN A 511 8.65 47.08 -1.97
N GLY A 512 9.56 46.15 -2.18
CA GLY A 512 10.74 45.93 -1.35
C GLY A 512 10.87 44.51 -0.85
N VAL A 513 11.75 44.31 0.14
CA VAL A 513 12.11 43.02 0.69
C VAL A 513 11.73 42.96 2.16
N VAL A 514 11.08 41.88 2.57
CA VAL A 514 10.72 41.58 3.96
C VAL A 514 11.27 40.22 4.37
N ASP A 515 12.06 40.19 5.42
CA ASP A 515 12.41 38.99 6.14
C ASP A 515 11.36 38.77 7.24
N PHE A 516 10.85 37.55 7.40
CA PHE A 516 9.80 37.28 8.37
C PHE A 516 9.91 35.89 9.00
N LYS A 517 9.38 35.75 10.22
CA LYS A 517 9.09 34.48 10.90
C LYS A 517 7.70 34.57 11.48
N ILE A 518 6.84 33.62 11.17
CA ILE A 518 5.46 33.56 11.63
C ILE A 518 5.21 32.16 12.20
N SER A 519 4.59 32.09 13.36
CA SER A 519 4.10 30.87 13.99
C SER A 519 2.62 31.02 14.31
N ILE A 520 1.82 30.04 13.88
CA ILE A 520 0.40 29.96 14.18
C ILE A 520 0.20 28.87 15.20
N ASP A 521 -0.25 29.22 16.41
CA ASP A 521 -0.57 28.27 17.47
C ASP A 521 -2.08 27.99 17.47
N GLU A 522 -2.44 26.76 17.05
CA GLU A 522 -3.84 26.34 17.00
C GLU A 522 -4.39 26.00 18.41
N THR A 523 -3.55 25.78 19.41
CA THR A 523 -3.98 25.50 20.79
C THR A 523 -4.39 26.76 21.50
N ASP A 524 -3.50 27.73 21.55
CA ASP A 524 -3.70 28.99 22.25
C ASP A 524 -4.39 30.05 21.37
N LYS A 525 -4.52 29.73 20.07
CA LYS A 525 -5.16 30.59 19.06
C LYS A 525 -4.50 31.96 18.90
N TYR A 526 -3.17 31.94 18.78
CA TYR A 526 -2.37 33.12 18.48
C TYR A 526 -1.55 32.95 17.20
N ILE A 527 -1.30 34.08 16.53
CA ILE A 527 -0.25 34.24 15.53
C ILE A 527 0.86 35.07 16.17
N ASP A 528 2.02 34.50 16.32
CA ASP A 528 3.25 35.21 16.71
C ASP A 528 4.09 35.44 15.47
N GLY A 529 4.68 36.62 15.35
CA GLY A 529 5.55 36.91 14.22
C GLY A 529 6.64 37.92 14.53
N ASN A 530 7.72 37.82 13.73
CA ASN A 530 8.77 38.80 13.63
C ASN A 530 8.90 39.26 12.18
N ILE A 531 9.09 40.54 11.95
CA ILE A 531 9.36 41.14 10.63
C ILE A 531 10.62 41.97 10.68
N ASP A 532 11.39 41.95 9.58
CA ASP A 532 12.54 42.82 9.38
C ASP A 532 12.55 43.29 7.91
N THR A 533 12.55 44.58 7.71
CA THR A 533 12.71 45.19 6.36
C THR A 533 13.58 46.41 6.41
N LYS A 534 14.48 46.52 5.41
CA LYS A 534 15.35 47.70 5.24
C LYS A 534 14.68 48.82 4.45
N SER A 535 13.72 48.48 3.59
CA SER A 535 12.96 49.40 2.81
C SER A 535 11.79 48.68 2.18
N PHE A 536 10.58 48.96 2.63
CA PHE A 536 9.36 48.44 2.05
C PHE A 536 8.36 49.56 1.85
N ASP A 537 7.86 49.75 0.63
CA ASP A 537 6.91 50.78 0.28
C ASP A 537 5.51 50.47 0.80
N VAL A 538 5.27 50.84 2.04
CA VAL A 538 4.00 50.68 2.74
C VAL A 538 2.90 51.51 2.08
N GLY A 539 3.25 52.67 1.58
CA GLY A 539 2.31 53.55 0.89
C GLY A 539 1.71 52.90 -0.35
N ARG A 540 2.56 52.31 -1.18
CA ARG A 540 2.13 51.55 -2.35
C ARG A 540 1.35 50.27 -1.95
N ALA A 541 1.87 49.54 -0.95
CA ALA A 541 1.26 48.31 -0.50
C ALA A 541 -0.17 48.48 0.07
N PHE A 542 -0.41 49.56 0.79
CA PHE A 542 -1.69 49.82 1.45
C PHE A 542 -2.49 50.98 0.84
N SER A 543 -2.02 51.54 -0.30
CA SER A 543 -2.66 52.66 -0.98
C SER A 543 -2.76 53.92 -0.10
N VAL A 544 -1.76 54.13 0.76
CA VAL A 544 -1.70 55.30 1.68
C VAL A 544 -0.70 56.30 1.13
N LYS A 545 -1.19 57.32 0.46
CA LYS A 545 -0.35 58.30 -0.25
C LYS A 545 0.61 59.10 0.66
N THR A 546 0.38 59.13 1.96
CA THR A 546 1.17 59.89 2.93
C THR A 546 2.34 59.10 3.51
N ILE A 547 2.35 57.81 3.36
CA ILE A 547 3.43 56.95 3.83
C ILE A 547 4.22 56.45 2.61
N GLY A 548 5.53 56.54 2.66
CA GLY A 548 6.42 55.98 1.65
C GLY A 548 7.07 54.69 2.13
N SER A 549 8.37 54.57 1.86
CA SER A 549 9.13 53.41 2.31
C SER A 549 9.37 53.41 3.82
N VAL A 550 9.37 52.23 4.42
CA VAL A 550 9.60 52.00 5.84
C VAL A 550 10.73 50.99 6.01
N ALA A 551 11.68 51.32 6.89
CA ALA A 551 12.63 50.35 7.44
C ALA A 551 12.21 50.00 8.87
N VAL A 552 11.81 48.78 9.12
CA VAL A 552 11.25 48.37 10.41
C VAL A 552 11.67 46.94 10.79
N THR A 553 11.96 46.79 12.06
CA THR A 553 12.14 45.47 12.70
C THR A 553 11.20 45.37 13.90
N GLY A 554 10.55 44.26 14.11
CA GLY A 554 9.70 44.10 15.28
C GLY A 554 8.95 42.79 15.37
N ASP A 555 8.39 42.60 16.56
CA ASP A 555 7.60 41.42 16.93
C ASP A 555 6.14 41.79 17.06
N PHE A 556 5.28 40.83 16.73
CA PHE A 556 3.84 40.99 16.92
C PHE A 556 3.18 39.70 17.40
N ARG A 557 2.06 39.85 18.11
CA ARG A 557 1.16 38.76 18.50
C ARG A 557 -0.28 39.19 18.21
N VAL A 558 -1.01 38.33 17.50
CA VAL A 558 -2.42 38.55 17.12
C VAL A 558 -3.28 37.40 17.64
N ASP A 559 -4.38 37.72 18.32
CA ASP A 559 -5.38 36.74 18.75
C ASP A 559 -6.28 36.33 17.57
N ILE A 560 -6.37 35.04 17.28
CA ILE A 560 -7.20 34.44 16.22
C ILE A 560 -8.34 33.58 16.77
N SER A 561 -8.56 33.56 18.09
CA SER A 561 -9.69 32.88 18.70
C SER A 561 -11.00 33.53 18.22
N LYS A 562 -11.83 32.75 17.54
CA LYS A 562 -13.12 33.24 17.01
C LYS A 562 -14.05 33.66 18.13
N GLU A 563 -14.07 32.92 19.21
CA GLU A 563 -14.93 33.20 20.40
C GLU A 563 -14.47 34.49 21.10
N ARG A 564 -13.19 34.60 21.45
CA ARG A 564 -12.64 35.78 22.11
C ARG A 564 -12.76 37.03 21.26
N THR A 565 -12.35 36.94 19.99
CA THR A 565 -12.38 38.09 19.07
C THR A 565 -13.81 38.50 18.72
N ALA A 566 -14.76 37.58 18.61
CA ALA A 566 -16.15 37.87 18.34
C ALA A 566 -16.79 38.60 19.52
N LEU A 567 -16.56 38.12 20.76
CA LEU A 567 -17.06 38.77 21.99
C LEU A 567 -16.49 40.18 22.11
N MET A 568 -15.17 40.34 22.05
CA MET A 568 -14.54 41.65 22.23
C MET A 568 -14.95 42.65 21.13
N ARG A 569 -15.10 42.21 19.90
CA ARG A 569 -15.57 43.08 18.81
C ARG A 569 -17.03 43.44 18.93
N LYS A 570 -17.88 42.48 19.32
CA LYS A 570 -19.33 42.71 19.50
C LYS A 570 -19.59 43.69 20.61
N ASP A 571 -18.97 43.54 21.77
CA ASP A 571 -19.15 44.41 22.91
C ASP A 571 -18.71 45.88 22.63
N LYS A 572 -17.71 46.03 21.78
CA LYS A 572 -17.15 47.36 21.48
C LYS A 572 -17.42 47.85 20.05
N ASN A 573 -18.21 47.11 19.26
CA ASN A 573 -18.43 47.34 17.83
C ASN A 573 -17.12 47.52 17.01
N GLY A 574 -16.05 46.81 17.45
CA GLY A 574 -14.68 46.99 16.93
C GLY A 574 -14.44 46.38 15.55
N LYS A 575 -13.55 46.94 14.79
CA LYS A 575 -13.10 46.46 13.47
C LYS A 575 -11.60 46.13 13.41
N LEU A 576 -10.86 46.35 14.49
CA LEU A 576 -9.41 46.16 14.53
C LEU A 576 -9.05 44.71 14.88
N PRO A 577 -7.87 44.22 14.47
CA PRO A 577 -7.27 43.01 15.05
C PRO A 577 -7.07 43.19 16.56
N ILE A 578 -7.11 42.10 17.31
CA ILE A 578 -6.81 42.10 18.74
C ILE A 578 -5.39 41.56 18.91
N GLY A 579 -4.53 42.32 19.58
CA GLY A 579 -3.14 41.91 19.72
C GLY A 579 -2.21 43.05 20.09
N LYS A 580 -0.91 42.76 20.07
CA LYS A 580 0.15 43.68 20.39
C LYS A 580 1.30 43.57 19.40
N ALA A 581 2.05 44.68 19.23
CA ALA A 581 3.28 44.69 18.46
C ALA A 581 4.27 45.68 19.06
N GLN A 582 5.55 45.33 18.97
CA GLN A 582 6.68 46.16 19.35
C GLN A 582 7.58 46.35 18.13
N LEU A 583 7.66 47.58 17.65
CA LEU A 583 8.32 47.91 16.41
C LEU A 583 9.45 48.89 16.66
N GLN A 584 10.62 48.61 16.11
CA GLN A 584 11.70 49.58 15.93
C GLN A 584 11.70 50.04 14.48
N VAL A 585 11.24 51.26 14.26
CA VAL A 585 11.21 51.88 12.95
C VAL A 585 12.49 52.69 12.74
N LYS A 586 13.42 52.12 11.99
CA LYS A 586 14.71 52.78 11.67
C LYS A 586 14.51 54.01 10.77
N GLU A 587 13.56 53.91 9.86
CA GLU A 587 13.22 54.99 8.93
C GLU A 587 11.78 54.85 8.45
N VAL A 588 11.07 55.96 8.37
CA VAL A 588 9.78 56.07 7.69
C VAL A 588 9.68 57.41 6.98
N ASN A 589 9.22 57.35 5.73
CA ASN A 589 8.98 58.54 4.92
C ASN A 589 7.47 58.91 5.00
N LEU A 590 7.17 60.06 5.57
CA LEU A 590 5.81 60.59 5.69
C LEU A 590 5.69 61.85 4.81
N GLY A 591 5.28 61.65 3.55
CA GLY A 591 5.27 62.73 2.57
C GLY A 591 6.69 63.32 2.34
N LYS A 592 6.92 64.55 2.74
CA LYS A 592 8.23 65.20 2.68
C LYS A 592 9.08 65.07 3.94
N VAL A 593 8.53 64.47 5.00
CA VAL A 593 9.21 64.32 6.29
C VAL A 593 9.79 62.93 6.43
N ARG A 594 11.07 62.85 6.71
CA ARG A 594 11.76 61.60 7.05
C ARG A 594 11.94 61.51 8.55
N LEU A 595 11.36 60.47 9.16
CA LEU A 595 11.52 60.17 10.57
C LEU A 595 12.42 58.93 10.73
N THR A 596 13.30 58.97 11.73
CA THR A 596 14.25 57.88 12.02
C THR A 596 14.25 57.54 13.48
N ASP A 597 14.62 56.30 13.77
CA ASP A 597 14.87 55.78 15.14
C ASP A 597 13.66 55.93 16.06
N ILE A 598 12.52 55.44 15.62
CA ILE A 598 11.26 55.48 16.33
C ILE A 598 11.02 54.10 16.97
N PHE A 599 10.60 54.09 18.23
CA PHE A 599 10.07 52.90 18.90
C PHE A 599 8.56 53.04 19.00
N ALA A 600 7.83 52.00 18.66
CA ALA A 600 6.36 51.98 18.72
C ALA A 600 5.86 50.71 19.41
N ASP A 601 5.21 50.90 20.55
CA ASP A 601 4.44 49.86 21.23
C ASP A 601 2.97 50.01 20.84
N ILE A 602 2.41 48.94 20.27
CA ILE A 602 1.03 48.89 19.79
C ILE A 602 0.25 47.87 20.60
N ASN A 603 -0.91 48.28 21.13
CA ASN A 603 -1.83 47.39 21.81
C ASN A 603 -3.25 47.64 21.34
N SER A 604 -3.92 46.62 20.80
CA SER A 604 -5.27 46.72 20.26
C SER A 604 -6.22 45.74 20.97
N ASP A 605 -7.37 46.27 21.38
CA ASP A 605 -8.45 45.53 22.01
C ASP A 605 -9.63 45.20 21.05
N GLY A 606 -9.43 45.41 19.77
CA GLY A 606 -10.42 45.17 18.72
C GLY A 606 -11.23 46.40 18.29
N ALA A 607 -11.37 47.39 19.16
CA ALA A 607 -12.05 48.67 18.89
C ALA A 607 -11.06 49.84 18.89
N THR A 608 -10.11 49.81 19.80
CA THR A 608 -9.11 50.87 19.98
C THR A 608 -7.71 50.26 19.92
N ALA A 609 -6.84 50.84 19.13
CA ALA A 609 -5.42 50.59 19.15
C ALA A 609 -4.70 51.79 19.82
N LEU A 610 -3.94 51.48 20.85
CA LEU A 610 -3.05 52.43 21.51
C LEU A 610 -1.66 52.25 20.95
N LEU A 611 -1.10 53.32 20.40
CA LEU A 611 0.26 53.35 19.90
C LEU A 611 1.05 54.31 20.76
N ASP A 612 2.01 53.77 21.48
CA ASP A 612 3.01 54.58 22.20
C ASP A 612 4.25 54.71 21.31
N VAL A 613 4.54 55.88 20.85
CA VAL A 613 5.61 56.16 19.92
C VAL A 613 6.66 57.01 20.58
N ASP A 614 7.87 56.51 20.72
CA ASP A 614 9.01 57.22 21.31
C ASP A 614 10.16 57.35 20.33
N LYS A 615 10.76 58.51 20.34
CA LYS A 615 12.01 58.80 19.62
C LYS A 615 13.05 59.32 20.60
N PRO A 616 14.05 58.49 20.97
CA PRO A 616 15.14 58.93 21.83
C PRO A 616 15.95 60.08 21.18
N GLY A 617 16.34 61.04 22.01
CA GLY A 617 17.19 62.18 21.59
C GLY A 617 18.24 62.49 22.64
N LYS A 618 19.32 63.21 22.25
CA LYS A 618 20.40 63.54 23.19
C LYS A 618 19.97 64.56 24.24
N VAL A 619 19.09 65.48 23.87
CA VAL A 619 18.62 66.57 24.75
C VAL A 619 17.23 66.29 25.30
N ALA A 620 16.40 65.73 24.52
CA ALA A 620 15.03 65.32 24.90
C ALA A 620 14.57 64.13 24.09
N ASP A 621 13.85 63.22 24.75
CA ASP A 621 13.10 62.19 24.09
C ASP A 621 11.78 62.79 23.64
N THR A 622 11.41 62.58 22.39
CA THR A 622 10.15 63.05 21.80
C THR A 622 9.31 61.87 21.41
N GLY A 623 7.99 62.01 21.38
CA GLY A 623 7.10 60.93 21.00
C GLY A 623 5.67 61.38 20.86
N PHE A 624 4.80 60.39 20.66
CA PHE A 624 3.37 60.58 20.54
C PHE A 624 2.61 59.39 21.18
N ASP A 625 1.56 59.71 21.95
CA ASP A 625 0.51 58.78 22.29
C ASP A 625 -0.59 58.90 21.24
N ILE A 626 -0.79 57.85 20.45
CA ILE A 626 -1.80 57.81 19.42
C ILE A 626 -2.87 56.84 19.84
N ARG A 627 -4.11 57.30 19.99
CA ARG A 627 -5.27 56.48 20.18
C ARG A 627 -6.09 56.44 18.88
N TYR A 628 -6.04 55.29 18.23
CA TYR A 628 -6.78 55.03 17.01
C TYR A 628 -7.99 54.17 17.34
N THR A 629 -9.20 54.69 17.18
CA THR A 629 -10.45 53.96 17.42
C THR A 629 -11.17 53.73 16.12
N SER A 630 -11.54 52.49 15.84
CA SER A 630 -12.30 52.11 14.65
C SER A 630 -13.44 51.16 15.05
N THR A 631 -14.65 51.66 14.93
CA THR A 631 -15.91 50.97 15.27
C THR A 631 -16.91 51.06 14.13
N THR A 632 -18.06 50.45 14.27
CA THR A 632 -19.17 50.57 13.31
C THR A 632 -19.68 52.01 13.21
N GLU A 633 -19.47 52.83 14.24
CA GLU A 633 -19.88 54.24 14.29
C GLU A 633 -18.91 55.18 13.57
N GLY A 634 -17.70 54.72 13.27
CA GLY A 634 -16.70 55.50 12.56
C GLY A 634 -15.29 55.33 13.11
N THR A 635 -14.39 56.14 12.56
CA THR A 635 -12.96 56.14 12.91
C THR A 635 -12.60 57.49 13.55
N LYS A 636 -11.88 57.43 14.70
CA LYS A 636 -11.35 58.59 15.43
C LYS A 636 -9.87 58.40 15.70
N VAL A 637 -9.12 59.46 15.58
CA VAL A 637 -7.68 59.48 15.89
C VAL A 637 -7.40 60.64 16.84
N ASN A 638 -6.83 60.33 17.98
CA ASN A 638 -6.35 61.31 18.96
C ASN A 638 -4.83 61.18 19.05
N VAL A 639 -4.12 62.25 18.93
CA VAL A 639 -2.64 62.32 19.00
C VAL A 639 -2.27 63.27 20.12
N LYS A 640 -1.47 62.80 21.08
CA LYS A 640 -0.89 63.62 22.15
C LYS A 640 0.62 63.60 22.02
N PRO A 641 1.28 64.75 21.82
CA PRO A 641 2.75 64.80 21.75
C PRO A 641 3.35 64.56 23.14
N LYS A 642 4.49 63.91 23.20
CA LYS A 642 5.34 63.71 24.39
C LYS A 642 6.64 64.46 24.19
N LEU A 643 7.14 65.06 25.28
CA LEU A 643 8.42 65.66 25.34
C LEU A 643 9.02 65.43 26.73
N HIS A 644 10.14 64.68 26.81
CA HIS A 644 10.90 64.42 28.04
C HIS A 644 12.31 64.96 27.89
N PHE A 645 12.68 65.93 28.69
CA PHE A 645 14.03 66.51 28.71
C PHE A 645 14.98 65.56 29.46
N ASN A 646 16.09 65.23 28.84
CA ASN A 646 17.14 64.39 29.38
C ASN A 646 18.16 65.24 30.17
N LEU A 647 17.74 65.84 31.28
CA LEU A 647 18.54 66.77 32.05
C LEU A 647 19.79 66.14 32.75
N PHE A 648 19.91 64.79 32.72
CA PHE A 648 20.98 64.04 33.42
C PHE A 648 21.59 62.85 32.64
N LYS A 649 21.44 62.78 31.32
CA LYS A 649 22.19 61.80 30.52
C LYS A 649 23.53 62.42 30.09
N ASN A 650 24.62 62.12 30.85
CA ASN A 650 26.00 62.37 30.42
C ASN A 650 26.41 61.38 29.33
#